data_07c3c3ee43d6702a928b5fa506a0fabf
#
_entry.id   07c3c3ee43d6702a928b5fa506a0fabf
#
_cell.length_a   1.000
_cell.length_b   1.000
_cell.length_c   1.000
_cell.angle_alpha   90.00
_cell.angle_beta   90.00
_cell.angle_gamma   90.00
#
_symmetry.space_group_name_H-M   'P 1'
#
loop_
_entity.id
_entity.type
_entity.pdbx_description
1 polymer ?
#
loop_
_entity_poly.entity_id
_entity_poly.type
_entity_poly.pdbx_seq_one_letter_code
_entity_poly.pdbx_strand_id
1 'polypeptide(L)'
;MKKLHIKKVLAMFLAVALVVPSSASNLTVSAATTQESNDESAIPEGYTPIYDAADLYAIRNNLDGKYIMMADIDLSEATAPGGELDTGNGWNPIQNFDGTLDGNGHYIKGLTIYGDPKTYRVGLFDGLNSEPKICNLGMVDVNINIVRDSSGSYYSEDCDTAALVADGWSSYAKIENCFVTGQISSNKGRISGICTTECKVENVYNLAEISYTSDTDGVMAAGIVRFNNREVKCTYNRGTINSGDGNSKNGYPIGAGSDYEHNYYLQGNSADANNATPLTETQMKNSKFYTGFDFENTWFIDPYSNYPYPQLRSCPQKRINSIEVTKQPNKTVYQQGENFDFTGATLHLIYEDGLEQDVLLTKDMIGNYDMNKIGKQSIPISYCGIAETSLDITVKETAVDKVQLNKSQINLYKGKTETLSATITPSNASNKQIAWSVVKGDCVTVDNNGTITANKKGTATVRAASANGKYADCVVTVQVPCILLQLTNTNIKFKKGETKSISDTIGYVMSPLDCTDSVTWKSSNDKVLQINNNETMLGLAAGKVTVTGTTTSGTTAVANVTVQRDMSEFTVTGVSNKYYTGKAIKPKFAVSDGTTTLKENEDYNVTYESNTNVGTANIKITGIDPYVGTIEQSFQILPVAEEITPDDSSSGNGGSTITAPAKVKIRKLTAAKKKLTVTWKKVAGARGYRIQIARNRGFTKSLKTYNVSANKFKKVFSRLKKKTTYYVRINAFCNDEDGNKLVGKYSTVKKKKTK
;
A
#
# COMPACT_ATOMS: atom_id res chain seq x y z
N MET A 1 72.32 23.34 -38.76
CA MET A 1 71.99 22.41 -39.91
C MET A 1 72.43 21.03 -39.54
N LYS A 2 71.55 20.14 -39.15
CA LYS A 2 71.55 18.71 -39.48
C LYS A 2 70.29 18.09 -38.85
N LYS A 3 69.31 17.80 -39.67
CA LYS A 3 68.12 16.98 -39.34
C LYS A 3 68.58 15.54 -39.12
N LEU A 4 68.09 14.95 -38.02
CA LEU A 4 68.19 13.51 -37.90
C LEU A 4 66.75 12.91 -37.87
N HIS A 5 66.50 12.08 -38.90
CA HIS A 5 65.24 11.31 -39.02
C HIS A 5 65.31 10.10 -38.11
N ILE A 6 64.25 9.91 -37.28
CA ILE A 6 64.03 8.63 -36.64
C ILE A 6 62.92 7.89 -37.37
N LYS A 7 63.30 6.67 -37.86
CA LYS A 7 62.43 5.77 -38.61
C LYS A 7 61.33 5.13 -37.80
N LYS A 8 60.14 5.15 -38.34
CA LYS A 8 59.02 4.33 -37.90
C LYS A 8 59.28 2.85 -38.19
N VAL A 9 59.20 1.96 -37.21
CA VAL A 9 59.12 0.52 -37.38
C VAL A 9 57.67 0.10 -37.32
N LEU A 10 57.16 -0.38 -38.44
CA LEU A 10 55.81 -0.92 -38.61
C LEU A 10 55.88 -2.43 -38.33
N ALA A 11 55.21 -2.90 -37.28
CA ALA A 11 55.02 -4.32 -37.05
C ALA A 11 53.66 -4.74 -37.60
N MET A 12 53.71 -5.57 -38.64
CA MET A 12 52.56 -6.21 -39.30
C MET A 12 52.26 -7.52 -38.59
N PHE A 13 51.08 -7.68 -38.00
CA PHE A 13 50.61 -9.00 -37.58
C PHE A 13 49.52 -9.50 -38.50
N LEU A 14 49.76 -10.72 -39.02
CA LEU A 14 48.97 -11.48 -39.97
C LEU A 14 47.72 -12.05 -39.28
N ALA A 15 46.53 -11.75 -39.80
CA ALA A 15 45.28 -12.36 -39.36
C ALA A 15 45.08 -13.72 -40.06
N VAL A 16 44.86 -14.77 -39.23
CA VAL A 16 44.32 -16.05 -39.71
C VAL A 16 42.82 -16.06 -39.38
N ALA A 17 42.02 -16.09 -40.43
CA ALA A 17 40.56 -16.21 -40.31
C ALA A 17 40.16 -17.67 -40.07
N LEU A 18 39.48 -17.95 -39.00
CA LEU A 18 38.65 -19.14 -38.81
C LEU A 18 37.17 -18.73 -38.86
N VAL A 19 36.50 -19.29 -39.85
CA VAL A 19 35.07 -19.14 -40.09
C VAL A 19 34.30 -20.06 -39.13
N VAL A 20 33.42 -19.52 -38.31
CA VAL A 20 32.31 -20.23 -37.64
C VAL A 20 31.07 -19.33 -37.71
N PRO A 21 29.85 -19.87 -37.96
CA PRO A 21 28.73 -19.07 -38.42
C PRO A 21 27.93 -18.40 -37.30
N SER A 22 27.57 -17.19 -37.64
CA SER A 22 26.54 -16.26 -37.16
C SER A 22 25.49 -16.70 -36.15
N SER A 23 25.52 -16.07 -34.97
CA SER A 23 24.44 -15.32 -34.38
C SER A 23 24.95 -14.56 -33.14
N ALA A 24 25.47 -13.37 -33.36
CA ALA A 24 25.71 -12.44 -32.25
C ALA A 24 25.56 -11.02 -32.79
N SER A 25 24.67 -10.32 -32.18
CA SER A 25 24.42 -8.90 -32.29
C SER A 25 25.71 -8.09 -32.15
N ASN A 26 25.87 -7.10 -33.01
CA ASN A 26 26.97 -6.15 -33.03
C ASN A 26 27.15 -5.46 -31.67
N LEU A 27 28.17 -5.84 -30.94
CA LEU A 27 28.80 -4.98 -29.96
C LEU A 27 29.88 -4.18 -30.70
N THR A 28 29.61 -2.92 -30.95
CA THR A 28 30.65 -1.95 -31.25
C THR A 28 31.40 -1.65 -29.97
N VAL A 29 32.50 -2.29 -29.74
CA VAL A 29 33.50 -1.86 -28.76
C VAL A 29 34.13 -0.60 -29.34
N SER A 30 33.75 0.55 -28.83
CA SER A 30 34.50 1.79 -29.00
C SER A 30 35.76 1.65 -28.15
N ALA A 31 36.87 1.34 -28.80
CA ALA A 31 38.17 1.54 -28.19
C ALA A 31 38.31 3.04 -27.96
N ALA A 32 38.32 3.46 -26.71
CA ALA A 32 38.76 4.80 -26.35
C ALA A 32 40.25 4.87 -26.65
N THR A 33 40.57 5.38 -27.81
CA THR A 33 41.90 5.94 -28.07
C THR A 33 42.03 7.14 -27.15
N THR A 34 42.95 7.09 -26.21
CA THR A 34 43.47 8.29 -25.54
C THR A 34 44.03 9.21 -26.60
N GLN A 35 43.19 10.05 -27.14
CA GLN A 35 43.58 11.25 -27.83
C GLN A 35 43.62 12.30 -26.73
N GLU A 36 44.82 12.76 -26.35
CA GLU A 36 44.99 14.03 -25.67
C GLU A 36 44.27 15.09 -26.50
N SER A 37 43.01 15.29 -26.29
CA SER A 37 42.31 16.46 -26.75
C SER A 37 42.69 17.59 -25.81
N ASN A 38 43.54 18.51 -26.24
CA ASN A 38 43.63 19.83 -25.69
C ASN A 38 42.25 20.49 -25.84
N ASP A 39 41.37 20.22 -24.93
CA ASP A 39 40.03 20.82 -24.89
C ASP A 39 40.17 22.21 -24.25
N GLU A 40 40.56 23.20 -25.06
CA GLU A 40 40.63 24.59 -24.66
C GLU A 40 39.31 25.12 -24.09
N SER A 41 38.21 24.43 -24.30
CA SER A 41 36.88 24.78 -23.73
C SER A 41 36.78 24.52 -22.22
N ALA A 42 37.70 23.76 -21.61
CA ALA A 42 37.76 23.46 -20.19
C ALA A 42 38.50 24.53 -19.36
N ILE A 43 39.18 25.51 -20.00
CA ILE A 43 39.94 26.52 -19.31
C ILE A 43 39.02 27.70 -18.96
N PRO A 44 38.86 28.05 -17.66
CA PRO A 44 38.06 29.19 -17.25
C PRO A 44 38.60 30.51 -17.79
N GLU A 45 37.71 31.41 -18.14
CA GLU A 45 38.11 32.73 -18.67
C GLU A 45 39.07 33.45 -17.73
N GLY A 46 40.18 33.92 -18.28
CA GLY A 46 41.23 34.67 -17.55
C GLY A 46 42.28 33.79 -16.86
N TYR A 47 42.21 32.46 -17.03
CA TYR A 47 43.26 31.55 -16.56
C TYR A 47 44.28 31.24 -17.65
N THR A 48 45.56 31.17 -17.25
CA THR A 48 46.64 30.66 -18.06
C THR A 48 46.86 29.17 -17.79
N PRO A 49 46.76 28.29 -18.78
CA PRO A 49 46.98 26.87 -18.58
C PRO A 49 48.45 26.54 -18.35
N ILE A 50 48.70 25.54 -17.50
CA ILE A 50 50.01 24.98 -17.18
C ILE A 50 50.02 23.51 -17.59
N TYR A 51 50.86 23.13 -18.54
CA TYR A 51 50.95 21.78 -19.07
C TYR A 51 52.21 21.02 -18.64
N ASP A 52 53.29 21.75 -18.32
CA ASP A 52 54.61 21.16 -18.03
C ASP A 52 55.41 21.98 -17.03
N ALA A 53 56.63 21.52 -16.72
CA ALA A 53 57.56 22.14 -15.79
C ALA A 53 58.00 23.53 -16.23
N ALA A 54 58.08 23.80 -17.51
CA ALA A 54 58.49 25.12 -18.06
C ALA A 54 57.38 26.15 -17.86
N ASP A 55 56.11 25.76 -18.07
CA ASP A 55 54.93 26.59 -17.80
C ASP A 55 54.84 26.94 -16.33
N LEU A 56 55.00 25.93 -15.43
CA LEU A 56 55.04 26.14 -14.00
C LEU A 56 56.16 27.08 -13.58
N TYR A 57 57.35 26.91 -14.16
CA TYR A 57 58.49 27.80 -13.96
C TYR A 57 58.21 29.23 -14.41
N ALA A 58 57.43 29.42 -15.47
CA ALA A 58 57.08 30.71 -16.05
C ALA A 58 56.11 31.55 -15.24
N ILE A 59 55.44 31.01 -14.22
CA ILE A 59 54.59 31.78 -13.26
C ILE A 59 55.32 33.01 -12.71
N ARG A 60 56.64 32.93 -12.53
CA ARG A 60 57.46 34.03 -12.00
C ARG A 60 57.54 35.25 -12.94
N ASN A 61 57.03 35.14 -14.17
CA ASN A 61 56.97 36.25 -15.14
C ASN A 61 55.70 37.09 -14.98
N ASN A 62 54.67 36.57 -14.27
CA ASN A 62 53.41 37.27 -13.99
C ASN A 62 52.82 36.73 -12.68
N LEU A 63 53.26 37.30 -11.58
CA LEU A 63 53.01 36.82 -10.22
C LEU A 63 51.55 37.03 -9.71
N ASP A 64 50.80 37.91 -10.35
CA ASP A 64 49.39 38.23 -10.07
C ASP A 64 48.41 37.49 -11.02
N GLY A 65 48.96 36.64 -11.92
CA GLY A 65 48.17 35.85 -12.87
C GLY A 65 47.32 34.79 -12.23
N LYS A 66 46.29 34.33 -12.98
CA LYS A 66 45.53 33.17 -12.64
C LYS A 66 45.98 31.97 -13.49
N TYR A 67 46.30 30.88 -12.84
CA TYR A 67 46.87 29.68 -13.48
C TYR A 67 46.02 28.46 -13.15
N ILE A 68 45.89 27.60 -14.11
CA ILE A 68 45.21 26.31 -13.96
C ILE A 68 46.08 25.17 -14.55
N MET A 69 46.28 24.12 -13.76
CA MET A 69 47.00 22.94 -14.26
C MET A 69 46.12 22.10 -15.20
N MET A 70 46.65 21.69 -16.29
CA MET A 70 45.99 20.88 -17.30
C MET A 70 46.63 19.44 -17.42
N ALA A 71 47.69 19.20 -16.68
CA ALA A 71 48.38 17.94 -16.56
C ALA A 71 49.14 17.79 -15.25
N ASP A 72 49.44 16.58 -14.83
CA ASP A 72 50.42 16.32 -13.76
C ASP A 72 51.79 16.75 -14.22
N ILE A 73 52.53 17.45 -13.33
CA ILE A 73 53.87 17.97 -13.64
C ILE A 73 54.89 17.20 -12.84
N ASP A 74 55.75 16.47 -13.51
CA ASP A 74 56.86 15.75 -12.88
C ASP A 74 58.14 16.61 -12.91
N LEU A 75 58.57 17.02 -11.72
CA LEU A 75 59.79 17.81 -11.50
C LEU A 75 60.99 16.94 -11.08
N SER A 76 60.82 15.64 -10.98
CA SER A 76 61.82 14.71 -10.43
C SER A 76 63.21 14.85 -11.11
N GLU A 77 63.22 14.87 -12.43
CA GLU A 77 64.45 15.05 -13.21
C GLU A 77 64.85 16.50 -13.34
N ALA A 78 63.87 17.39 -13.56
CA ALA A 78 64.14 18.81 -13.83
C ALA A 78 64.78 19.54 -12.62
N THR A 79 64.42 19.15 -11.41
CA THR A 79 64.92 19.80 -10.16
C THR A 79 65.97 18.98 -9.43
N ALA A 80 66.29 17.75 -9.93
CA ALA A 80 67.40 16.98 -9.37
C ALA A 80 68.75 17.64 -9.66
N PRO A 81 69.83 17.28 -8.93
CA PRO A 81 71.15 17.80 -9.18
C PRO A 81 71.59 17.70 -10.64
N GLY A 82 71.82 18.82 -11.29
CA GLY A 82 72.17 18.90 -12.72
C GLY A 82 70.97 18.86 -13.69
N GLY A 83 69.74 18.89 -13.22
CA GLY A 83 68.51 19.01 -14.01
C GLY A 83 68.35 20.40 -14.63
N GLU A 84 67.44 20.54 -15.59
CA GLU A 84 67.30 21.79 -16.37
C GLU A 84 66.81 22.99 -15.56
N LEU A 85 66.06 22.71 -14.48
CA LEU A 85 65.58 23.74 -13.51
C LEU A 85 66.37 23.75 -12.20
N ASP A 86 67.49 22.99 -12.15
CA ASP A 86 68.37 22.99 -11.00
C ASP A 86 69.24 24.28 -10.98
N THR A 87 69.07 25.08 -9.98
CA THR A 87 69.83 26.32 -9.75
C THR A 87 71.11 26.09 -8.92
N GLY A 88 71.51 24.83 -8.73
CA GLY A 88 72.58 24.41 -7.80
C GLY A 88 72.06 23.99 -6.44
N ASN A 89 70.79 24.20 -6.15
CA ASN A 89 70.08 23.75 -4.98
C ASN A 89 68.68 23.20 -5.32
N GLY A 90 68.45 22.72 -6.53
CA GLY A 90 67.19 22.27 -7.03
C GLY A 90 66.27 23.42 -7.46
N TRP A 91 64.97 23.28 -7.19
CA TRP A 91 63.97 24.27 -7.56
C TRP A 91 64.26 25.62 -6.92
N ASN A 92 64.27 26.69 -7.71
CA ASN A 92 64.29 28.06 -7.19
C ASN A 92 62.85 28.48 -6.82
N PRO A 93 62.49 28.80 -5.55
CA PRO A 93 61.15 29.16 -5.19
C PRO A 93 60.58 30.33 -5.98
N ILE A 94 59.28 30.30 -6.33
CA ILE A 94 58.57 31.42 -6.94
C ILE A 94 58.36 32.49 -5.91
N GLN A 95 58.89 33.68 -6.15
CA GLN A 95 58.91 34.78 -5.15
C GLN A 95 57.64 35.62 -5.21
N ASN A 96 57.10 35.94 -4.04
CA ASN A 96 56.04 36.95 -3.86
C ASN A 96 54.80 36.70 -4.74
N PHE A 97 54.31 35.50 -4.79
CA PHE A 97 53.12 35.16 -5.58
C PHE A 97 51.87 35.85 -5.00
N ASP A 98 51.08 36.50 -5.89
CA ASP A 98 49.86 37.23 -5.55
C ASP A 98 48.64 36.76 -6.40
N GLY A 99 48.82 35.73 -7.17
CA GLY A 99 47.82 35.22 -8.13
C GLY A 99 46.97 34.07 -7.59
N THR A 100 46.42 33.35 -8.53
CA THR A 100 45.70 32.07 -8.27
C THR A 100 46.42 30.92 -8.95
N LEU A 101 46.68 29.84 -8.20
CA LEU A 101 47.07 28.55 -8.77
C LEU A 101 46.01 27.53 -8.45
N ASP A 102 45.26 27.10 -9.47
CA ASP A 102 44.34 25.99 -9.36
C ASP A 102 45.02 24.73 -9.92
N GLY A 103 45.29 23.78 -9.07
CA GLY A 103 45.85 22.47 -9.47
C GLY A 103 44.88 21.64 -10.29
N ASN A 104 43.57 21.98 -10.32
CA ASN A 104 42.54 21.29 -11.10
C ASN A 104 42.56 19.76 -10.89
N GLY A 105 42.94 19.32 -9.69
CA GLY A 105 43.09 17.93 -9.35
C GLY A 105 44.39 17.28 -9.80
N HIS A 106 45.30 18.02 -10.41
CA HIS A 106 46.63 17.53 -10.84
C HIS A 106 47.67 17.59 -9.75
N TYR A 107 48.82 16.95 -10.01
CA TYR A 107 49.91 16.86 -9.05
C TYR A 107 51.16 17.59 -9.58
N ILE A 108 51.95 18.17 -8.63
CA ILE A 108 53.37 18.50 -8.85
C ILE A 108 54.15 17.40 -8.11
N LYS A 109 54.88 16.58 -8.89
CA LYS A 109 55.62 15.44 -8.36
C LYS A 109 57.12 15.69 -8.31
N GLY A 110 57.79 15.14 -7.30
CA GLY A 110 59.24 15.11 -7.22
C GLY A 110 59.96 16.46 -7.09
N LEU A 111 59.23 17.47 -6.57
CA LEU A 111 59.88 18.75 -6.28
C LEU A 111 61.08 18.55 -5.38
N THR A 112 62.30 18.86 -5.89
CA THR A 112 63.54 18.67 -5.16
C THR A 112 64.20 20.02 -4.88
N ILE A 113 64.54 20.28 -3.58
CA ILE A 113 65.34 21.41 -3.09
C ILE A 113 66.36 20.90 -2.09
N TYR A 114 67.63 21.25 -2.27
CA TYR A 114 68.66 20.61 -1.44
C TYR A 114 69.81 21.58 -1.12
N GLY A 115 70.64 21.17 -0.13
CA GLY A 115 71.85 21.90 0.24
C GLY A 115 71.60 23.20 1.05
N ASP A 116 72.37 24.25 0.73
CA ASP A 116 72.27 25.55 1.37
C ASP A 116 71.80 26.64 0.36
N PRO A 117 70.49 26.68 0.07
CA PRO A 117 69.95 27.72 -0.84
C PRO A 117 70.22 29.13 -0.29
N LYS A 118 70.57 30.04 -1.20
CA LYS A 118 70.82 31.45 -0.84
C LYS A 118 69.56 32.24 -0.46
N THR A 119 68.41 31.60 -0.46
CA THR A 119 67.13 32.18 -0.04
C THR A 119 66.78 31.73 1.39
N TYR A 120 66.21 32.62 2.16
CA TYR A 120 65.71 32.32 3.52
C TYR A 120 64.46 31.40 3.50
N ARG A 121 63.70 31.44 2.42
CA ARG A 121 62.39 30.77 2.25
C ARG A 121 62.48 29.74 1.17
N VAL A 122 62.07 28.49 1.50
CA VAL A 122 62.22 27.31 0.66
C VAL A 122 60.90 26.57 0.55
N GLY A 123 60.39 26.46 -0.66
CA GLY A 123 59.17 25.75 -1.04
C GLY A 123 58.89 25.89 -2.52
N LEU A 124 57.72 25.49 -2.98
CA LEU A 124 57.27 25.80 -4.33
C LEU A 124 57.24 27.32 -4.51
N PHE A 125 56.66 28.02 -3.51
CA PHE A 125 56.65 29.48 -3.36
C PHE A 125 57.48 29.88 -2.15
N ASP A 126 58.29 30.95 -2.29
CA ASP A 126 59.00 31.50 -1.17
C ASP A 126 58.08 32.37 -0.27
N GLY A 127 57.12 33.07 -0.87
CA GLY A 127 56.14 33.86 -0.15
C GLY A 127 54.92 34.23 -0.94
N LEU A 128 53.89 34.62 -0.24
CA LEU A 128 52.62 35.05 -0.79
C LEU A 128 52.33 36.50 -0.44
N ASN A 129 51.78 37.27 -1.38
CA ASN A 129 51.38 38.66 -1.17
C ASN A 129 49.88 38.84 -1.25
N SER A 130 49.34 39.93 -0.73
CA SER A 130 47.91 40.31 -0.81
C SER A 130 46.89 39.20 -0.59
N GLU A 131 46.25 38.67 -1.65
CA GLU A 131 45.14 37.74 -1.57
C GLU A 131 45.31 36.49 -2.50
N PRO A 132 46.47 35.84 -2.52
CA PRO A 132 46.68 34.70 -3.39
C PRO A 132 45.85 33.49 -2.97
N LYS A 133 45.53 32.65 -3.97
CA LYS A 133 44.82 31.42 -3.76
C LYS A 133 45.56 30.24 -4.38
N ILE A 134 45.76 29.19 -3.60
CA ILE A 134 46.27 27.89 -4.08
C ILE A 134 45.24 26.84 -3.74
N CYS A 135 44.77 26.09 -4.74
CA CYS A 135 43.73 25.13 -4.50
C CYS A 135 43.84 23.87 -5.40
N ASN A 136 43.15 22.79 -4.96
CA ASN A 136 42.96 21.53 -5.71
C ASN A 136 44.29 20.94 -6.20
N LEU A 137 45.32 20.95 -5.39
CA LEU A 137 46.69 20.60 -5.77
C LEU A 137 47.28 19.48 -4.87
N GLY A 138 47.89 18.48 -5.47
CA GLY A 138 48.70 17.51 -4.78
C GLY A 138 50.20 17.79 -4.99
N MET A 139 50.95 17.90 -3.90
CA MET A 139 52.43 17.90 -3.91
C MET A 139 52.89 16.48 -3.60
N VAL A 140 53.35 15.70 -4.60
CA VAL A 140 53.62 14.27 -4.47
C VAL A 140 55.12 14.03 -4.47
N ASP A 141 55.60 13.21 -3.53
CA ASP A 141 56.98 12.77 -3.43
C ASP A 141 57.98 13.93 -3.42
N VAL A 142 57.65 15.01 -2.66
CA VAL A 142 58.60 16.11 -2.51
C VAL A 142 59.85 15.63 -1.79
N ASN A 143 60.98 16.17 -2.17
CA ASN A 143 62.31 15.86 -1.58
C ASN A 143 63.03 17.17 -1.25
N ILE A 144 62.76 17.70 -0.07
CA ILE A 144 63.33 18.97 0.41
C ILE A 144 64.31 18.65 1.56
N ASN A 145 65.62 18.86 1.29
CA ASN A 145 66.66 18.58 2.29
C ASN A 145 67.61 19.77 2.43
N ILE A 146 67.33 20.61 3.38
CA ILE A 146 68.07 21.89 3.62
C ILE A 146 69.10 21.71 4.71
N VAL A 147 70.34 21.94 4.34
CA VAL A 147 71.50 21.89 5.26
C VAL A 147 72.22 23.24 5.20
N ARG A 148 71.88 24.13 6.10
CA ARG A 148 72.47 25.48 6.18
C ARG A 148 73.75 25.43 6.99
N ASP A 149 74.76 26.18 6.47
CA ASP A 149 76.02 26.34 7.20
C ASP A 149 75.83 27.13 8.50
N SER A 150 76.47 26.69 9.56
CA SER A 150 76.47 27.34 10.86
C SER A 150 77.27 28.67 10.90
N SER A 151 78.13 28.90 9.91
CA SER A 151 78.99 30.11 9.79
C SER A 151 78.29 31.27 9.05
N GLY A 152 77.10 31.03 8.40
CA GLY A 152 76.36 32.07 7.65
C GLY A 152 75.59 33.03 8.58
N SER A 153 75.43 34.28 8.15
CA SER A 153 74.72 35.40 8.80
C SER A 153 73.21 35.25 8.93
N TYR A 154 72.70 34.03 8.80
CA TYR A 154 71.23 33.74 8.86
C TYR A 154 70.82 33.61 10.33
N TYR A 155 69.95 34.49 10.80
CA TYR A 155 69.24 34.29 12.06
C TYR A 155 68.36 33.06 11.93
N SER A 156 68.45 32.11 12.84
CA SER A 156 67.70 30.84 12.79
C SER A 156 66.18 31.02 12.71
N GLU A 157 65.69 32.18 13.13
CA GLU A 157 64.29 32.49 13.18
C GLU A 157 63.67 32.97 11.83
N ASP A 158 64.50 33.35 10.86
CA ASP A 158 64.08 33.89 9.56
C ASP A 158 64.07 32.86 8.41
N CYS A 159 64.48 31.65 8.69
CA CYS A 159 64.53 30.58 7.70
C CYS A 159 63.24 29.76 7.72
N ASP A 160 62.49 29.76 6.63
CA ASP A 160 61.22 29.04 6.45
C ASP A 160 61.34 27.91 5.39
N THR A 161 60.90 26.72 5.76
CA THR A 161 60.92 25.57 4.85
C THR A 161 59.54 24.88 4.84
N ALA A 162 58.89 24.77 3.67
CA ALA A 162 57.65 24.03 3.50
C ALA A 162 57.57 23.47 2.07
N ALA A 163 56.74 22.46 1.84
CA ALA A 163 56.57 21.94 0.47
C ALA A 163 55.92 22.96 -0.46
N LEU A 164 54.85 23.63 0.02
CA LEU A 164 54.05 24.51 -0.84
C LEU A 164 54.43 25.99 -0.66
N VAL A 165 54.34 26.50 0.53
CA VAL A 165 54.58 27.94 0.80
C VAL A 165 55.51 28.12 1.98
N ALA A 166 56.67 28.72 1.79
CA ALA A 166 57.62 28.99 2.85
C ALA A 166 57.11 30.09 3.79
N ASP A 167 56.53 31.19 3.25
CA ASP A 167 55.99 32.26 4.07
C ASP A 167 54.66 32.78 3.54
N GLY A 168 53.63 32.65 4.35
CA GLY A 168 52.29 33.14 4.03
C GLY A 168 51.95 34.51 4.59
N TRP A 169 52.93 35.36 4.89
CA TRP A 169 52.80 36.67 5.60
C TRP A 169 51.62 37.56 5.18
N SER A 170 50.85 37.16 4.15
CA SER A 170 49.61 37.80 3.71
C SER A 170 48.42 37.42 4.56
N SER A 171 47.70 38.40 5.04
CA SER A 171 46.49 38.21 5.90
C SER A 171 45.30 37.54 5.18
N TYR A 172 45.33 37.42 3.87
CA TYR A 172 44.19 36.92 3.05
C TYR A 172 44.54 35.75 2.15
N ALA A 173 45.78 35.26 2.16
CA ALA A 173 46.19 34.10 1.41
C ALA A 173 45.37 32.86 1.79
N LYS A 174 44.89 32.07 0.80
CA LYS A 174 44.11 30.88 1.01
C LYS A 174 44.73 29.65 0.37
N ILE A 175 44.91 28.58 1.15
CA ILE A 175 45.30 27.27 0.68
C ILE A 175 44.12 26.31 0.96
N GLU A 176 43.55 25.73 -0.07
CA GLU A 176 42.41 24.84 0.09
C GLU A 176 42.49 23.59 -0.81
N ASN A 177 41.97 22.50 -0.32
CA ASN A 177 41.91 21.22 -1.05
C ASN A 177 43.29 20.80 -1.59
N CYS A 178 44.30 20.81 -0.73
CA CYS A 178 45.67 20.47 -1.10
C CYS A 178 46.22 19.36 -0.21
N PHE A 179 47.22 18.63 -0.72
CA PHE A 179 47.95 17.68 0.10
C PHE A 179 49.43 17.61 -0.25
N VAL A 180 50.22 17.05 0.66
CA VAL A 180 51.66 16.88 0.48
C VAL A 180 52.08 15.46 0.90
N THR A 181 52.95 14.86 0.09
CA THR A 181 53.68 13.61 0.42
C THR A 181 55.16 13.75 0.17
N GLY A 182 55.99 12.89 0.71
CA GLY A 182 57.42 12.88 0.50
C GLY A 182 58.22 13.18 1.78
N GLN A 183 59.36 13.89 1.66
CA GLN A 183 60.27 14.20 2.77
C GLN A 183 60.68 15.67 2.78
N ILE A 184 60.60 16.28 3.95
CA ILE A 184 60.98 17.65 4.15
C ILE A 184 61.93 17.71 5.36
N SER A 185 63.16 18.17 5.17
CA SER A 185 64.13 18.27 6.24
C SER A 185 64.85 19.61 6.24
N SER A 186 65.14 20.13 7.44
CA SER A 186 65.94 21.36 7.61
C SER A 186 66.71 21.30 8.96
N ASN A 187 67.97 21.72 8.92
CA ASN A 187 68.77 21.85 10.10
C ASN A 187 68.65 23.21 10.81
N LYS A 188 67.90 24.17 10.23
CA LYS A 188 67.68 25.51 10.82
C LYS A 188 66.31 26.06 10.47
N GLY A 189 65.77 26.93 11.33
CA GLY A 189 64.57 27.71 11.07
C GLY A 189 63.25 26.97 11.30
N ARG A 190 62.19 27.47 10.72
CA ARG A 190 60.85 26.95 10.83
C ARG A 190 60.58 25.97 9.69
N ILE A 191 59.92 24.83 9.97
CA ILE A 191 59.61 23.82 8.97
C ILE A 191 58.17 23.35 9.07
N SER A 192 57.50 23.16 7.95
CA SER A 192 56.11 22.62 7.94
C SER A 192 55.82 21.83 6.68
N GLY A 193 54.77 21.05 6.71
CA GLY A 193 54.30 20.27 5.55
C GLY A 193 53.76 21.16 4.45
N ILE A 194 52.97 22.16 4.78
CA ILE A 194 52.19 22.94 3.82
C ILE A 194 52.69 24.41 3.75
N CYS A 195 52.59 25.12 4.89
CA CYS A 195 52.94 26.54 4.96
C CYS A 195 53.58 26.84 6.33
N THR A 196 54.60 27.75 6.41
CA THR A 196 55.18 28.05 7.72
C THR A 196 54.42 29.15 8.46
N THR A 197 53.81 30.14 7.81
CA THR A 197 53.16 31.30 8.46
C THR A 197 51.84 31.71 7.79
N GLU A 198 50.94 32.29 8.59
CA GLU A 198 49.81 33.20 8.32
C GLU A 198 48.95 32.97 7.02
N CYS A 199 48.57 31.73 6.71
CA CYS A 199 47.62 31.43 5.64
C CYS A 199 46.26 30.94 6.20
N LYS A 200 45.16 31.23 5.53
CA LYS A 200 43.91 30.46 5.73
C LYS A 200 44.08 29.08 5.08
N VAL A 201 43.87 28.05 5.86
CA VAL A 201 44.06 26.66 5.41
C VAL A 201 42.79 25.87 5.63
N GLU A 202 42.24 25.31 4.55
CA GLU A 202 40.99 24.58 4.60
C GLU A 202 41.06 23.30 3.76
N ASN A 203 40.57 22.17 4.29
CA ASN A 203 40.57 20.89 3.61
C ASN A 203 41.96 20.49 3.09
N VAL A 204 42.94 20.41 3.99
CA VAL A 204 44.35 20.15 3.63
C VAL A 204 44.90 19.01 4.48
N TYR A 205 45.76 18.19 3.92
CA TYR A 205 46.41 17.15 4.70
C TYR A 205 47.89 16.97 4.35
N ASN A 206 48.67 16.54 5.34
CA ASN A 206 50.08 16.24 5.19
C ASN A 206 50.36 14.74 5.46
N LEU A 207 51.12 14.14 4.56
CA LEU A 207 51.65 12.76 4.67
C LEU A 207 53.20 12.76 4.63
N ALA A 208 53.79 13.90 4.32
CA ALA A 208 55.26 13.99 4.25
C ALA A 208 55.90 13.78 5.61
N GLU A 209 57.00 13.12 5.63
CA GLU A 209 57.91 13.02 6.79
C GLU A 209 58.63 14.33 6.95
N ILE A 210 58.55 14.95 8.15
CA ILE A 210 59.20 16.19 8.50
C ILE A 210 60.34 15.89 9.49
N SER A 211 61.58 16.23 9.13
CA SER A 211 62.75 16.01 9.98
C SER A 211 63.47 17.31 10.19
N TYR A 212 63.81 17.65 11.43
CA TYR A 212 64.50 18.87 11.74
C TYR A 212 65.51 18.70 12.86
N THR A 213 66.63 19.45 12.77
CA THR A 213 67.64 19.57 13.85
C THR A 213 67.76 21.03 14.14
N SER A 214 67.40 21.46 15.36
CA SER A 214 67.45 22.86 15.77
C SER A 214 68.30 23.01 17.02
N ASP A 215 69.21 23.99 17.03
CA ASP A 215 70.04 24.37 18.16
C ASP A 215 69.35 25.36 19.14
N THR A 216 68.06 25.66 18.91
CA THR A 216 67.32 26.71 19.66
C THR A 216 66.16 26.10 20.47
N ASP A 217 65.88 26.68 21.64
CA ASP A 217 64.87 26.24 22.63
C ASP A 217 63.42 26.36 22.19
N GLY A 218 63.09 26.58 20.91
CA GLY A 218 61.71 26.74 20.40
C GLY A 218 61.23 25.62 19.51
N VAL A 219 59.93 25.30 19.58
CA VAL A 219 59.27 24.39 18.63
C VAL A 219 59.25 24.99 17.24
N MET A 220 59.94 24.36 16.31
CA MET A 220 60.16 24.92 14.97
C MET A 220 59.49 24.12 13.86
N ALA A 221 58.80 22.99 14.18
CA ALA A 221 58.20 22.11 13.19
C ALA A 221 56.68 21.99 13.34
N ALA A 222 55.98 21.82 12.24
CA ALA A 222 54.53 21.52 12.20
C ALA A 222 54.13 20.68 11.01
N GLY A 223 53.07 19.87 11.21
CA GLY A 223 52.53 19.03 10.14
C GLY A 223 51.85 19.82 9.02
N ILE A 224 51.14 20.87 9.33
CA ILE A 224 50.37 21.67 8.38
C ILE A 224 50.94 23.10 8.30
N VAL A 225 50.74 23.91 9.35
CA VAL A 225 51.20 25.32 9.37
C VAL A 225 51.96 25.56 10.66
N ARG A 226 53.22 26.05 10.60
CA ARG A 226 54.06 26.21 11.79
C ARG A 226 53.50 27.25 12.77
N PHE A 227 53.16 28.47 12.29
CA PHE A 227 52.60 29.52 13.10
C PHE A 227 51.46 30.20 12.32
N ASN A 228 50.25 30.24 12.90
CA ASN A 228 49.12 30.80 12.20
C ASN A 228 48.09 31.35 13.18
N ASN A 229 47.74 32.60 13.06
CA ASN A 229 46.62 33.26 13.73
C ASN A 229 45.42 33.43 12.80
N ARG A 230 45.39 32.68 11.68
CA ARG A 230 44.30 32.62 10.72
C ARG A 230 43.59 31.30 10.85
N GLU A 231 42.42 31.21 10.22
CA GLU A 231 41.58 30.01 10.20
C GLU A 231 42.32 28.78 9.64
N VAL A 232 42.41 27.73 10.43
CA VAL A 232 42.88 26.41 10.00
C VAL A 232 41.78 25.38 10.32
N LYS A 233 41.15 24.88 9.30
CA LYS A 233 40.01 23.98 9.51
C LYS A 233 39.99 22.76 8.58
N CYS A 234 39.37 21.70 9.07
CA CYS A 234 39.16 20.45 8.31
C CYS A 234 40.49 19.91 7.75
N THR A 235 41.56 19.90 8.58
CA THR A 235 42.87 19.41 8.19
C THR A 235 43.26 18.16 8.95
N TYR A 236 44.16 17.35 8.39
CA TYR A 236 44.80 16.32 9.18
C TYR A 236 46.26 16.11 8.80
N ASN A 237 47.04 15.68 9.81
CA ASN A 237 48.42 15.26 9.63
C ASN A 237 48.58 13.74 9.95
N ARG A 238 49.11 12.99 9.02
CA ARG A 238 49.53 11.61 9.20
C ARG A 238 51.05 11.44 9.03
N GLY A 239 51.72 12.45 8.48
CA GLY A 239 53.17 12.47 8.39
C GLY A 239 53.82 12.48 9.76
N THR A 240 55.01 11.89 9.85
CA THR A 240 55.83 11.90 11.07
C THR A 240 56.56 13.21 11.23
N ILE A 241 56.75 13.67 12.46
CA ILE A 241 57.55 14.84 12.75
C ILE A 241 58.69 14.38 13.67
N ASN A 242 59.89 14.31 13.12
CA ASN A 242 61.12 13.80 13.78
C ASN A 242 62.03 14.97 14.15
N SER A 243 62.40 15.11 15.42
CA SER A 243 63.51 15.95 15.83
C SER A 243 64.83 15.19 15.74
N GLY A 244 65.87 15.77 15.21
CA GLY A 244 67.15 15.14 15.05
C GLY A 244 67.87 14.76 16.36
N ASP A 245 67.37 15.26 17.50
CA ASP A 245 67.82 14.97 18.85
C ASP A 245 67.09 13.74 19.48
N GLY A 246 66.21 13.10 18.73
CA GLY A 246 65.36 11.99 19.20
C GLY A 246 64.25 12.41 20.14
N ASN A 247 64.01 13.69 20.36
CA ASN A 247 62.95 14.20 21.20
C ASN A 247 61.73 14.63 20.37
N SER A 248 60.95 13.65 19.93
CA SER A 248 59.75 13.84 19.10
C SER A 248 58.66 14.77 19.72
N LYS A 249 58.88 15.29 20.93
CA LYS A 249 57.91 16.11 21.67
C LYS A 249 57.84 17.59 21.23
N ASN A 250 58.68 18.04 20.28
CA ASN A 250 58.83 19.43 19.94
C ASN A 250 58.15 19.85 18.63
N GLY A 251 57.38 18.99 17.97
CA GLY A 251 56.63 19.30 16.74
C GLY A 251 55.13 19.36 16.93
N TYR A 252 54.50 20.39 16.43
CA TYR A 252 53.01 20.51 16.42
C TYR A 252 52.41 19.59 15.33
N PRO A 253 51.45 18.73 15.65
CA PRO A 253 50.84 17.92 14.61
C PRO A 253 50.20 18.69 13.49
N ILE A 254 49.54 19.81 13.81
CA ILE A 254 48.92 20.72 12.83
C ILE A 254 49.69 22.04 12.80
N GLY A 255 49.76 22.76 13.91
CA GLY A 255 50.49 24.00 14.02
C GLY A 255 50.26 24.71 15.35
N ALA A 256 50.89 25.93 15.50
CA ALA A 256 50.68 26.79 16.64
C ALA A 256 49.81 27.99 16.21
N GLY A 257 48.73 28.26 16.96
CA GLY A 257 47.81 29.38 16.67
C GLY A 257 46.52 29.27 17.46
N SER A 258 45.60 30.21 17.22
CA SER A 258 44.38 30.39 18.01
C SER A 258 43.06 30.06 17.26
N ASP A 259 43.07 30.05 15.95
CA ASP A 259 41.85 29.88 15.14
C ASP A 259 41.85 28.55 14.37
N TYR A 260 41.68 27.45 15.15
CA TYR A 260 41.80 26.08 14.66
C TYR A 260 40.53 25.31 14.94
N GLU A 261 39.87 24.78 13.88
CA GLU A 261 38.64 24.02 13.99
C GLU A 261 38.70 22.69 13.22
N HIS A 262 38.22 21.62 13.82
CA HIS A 262 38.07 20.31 13.17
C HIS A 262 39.38 19.75 12.57
N ASN A 263 40.45 19.82 13.32
CA ASN A 263 41.76 19.34 12.89
C ASN A 263 42.13 18.05 13.60
N TYR A 264 42.82 17.15 12.88
CA TYR A 264 43.11 15.81 13.35
C TYR A 264 44.56 15.40 13.07
N TYR A 265 45.08 14.47 13.85
CA TYR A 265 46.40 13.91 13.59
C TYR A 265 46.53 12.47 14.01
N LEU A 266 47.47 11.73 13.40
CA LEU A 266 47.80 10.36 13.81
C LEU A 266 48.52 10.36 15.14
N GLN A 267 47.89 9.76 16.13
CA GLN A 267 48.46 9.64 17.49
C GLN A 267 49.83 8.97 17.47
N GLY A 268 50.81 9.59 18.08
CA GLY A 268 52.18 9.08 18.19
C GLY A 268 53.15 9.56 17.12
N ASN A 269 52.68 10.26 16.06
CA ASN A 269 53.52 10.80 14.99
C ASN A 269 54.07 12.21 15.27
N SER A 270 53.63 12.83 16.35
CA SER A 270 54.03 14.18 16.76
C SER A 270 53.76 14.38 18.25
N ALA A 271 54.09 15.57 18.80
CA ALA A 271 53.67 15.97 20.14
C ALA A 271 52.15 16.12 20.25
N ASP A 272 51.63 16.04 21.46
CA ASP A 272 50.22 16.35 21.71
C ASP A 272 49.91 17.80 21.52
N ALA A 273 48.78 18.16 20.96
CA ALA A 273 48.33 19.53 20.70
C ALA A 273 46.92 19.76 21.23
N ASN A 274 46.68 20.94 21.80
CA ASN A 274 45.36 21.33 22.31
C ASN A 274 44.38 21.81 21.23
N ASN A 275 44.89 22.12 20.02
CA ASN A 275 44.11 22.65 18.90
C ASN A 275 43.81 21.61 17.80
N ALA A 276 44.06 20.31 18.07
CA ALA A 276 43.80 19.21 17.18
C ALA A 276 43.45 17.92 17.95
N THR A 277 42.68 17.06 17.34
CA THR A 277 42.25 15.80 17.95
C THR A 277 43.12 14.62 17.51
N PRO A 278 43.78 13.92 18.45
CA PRO A 278 44.51 12.71 18.13
C PRO A 278 43.57 11.57 17.71
N LEU A 279 43.88 10.89 16.64
CA LEU A 279 43.19 9.69 16.19
C LEU A 279 44.14 8.52 16.09
N THR A 280 43.70 7.34 16.51
CA THR A 280 44.41 6.11 16.24
C THR A 280 44.36 5.75 14.75
N GLU A 281 45.27 4.88 14.30
CA GLU A 281 45.30 4.40 12.90
C GLU A 281 43.94 3.84 12.44
N THR A 282 43.22 3.11 13.30
CA THR A 282 41.91 2.59 13.00
C THR A 282 40.83 3.67 12.89
N GLN A 283 40.88 4.67 13.77
CA GLN A 283 39.95 5.80 13.76
C GLN A 283 40.15 6.66 12.52
N MET A 284 41.37 6.89 12.08
CA MET A 284 41.67 7.67 10.88
C MET A 284 41.08 7.07 9.59
N LYS A 285 40.76 5.78 9.56
CA LYS A 285 40.13 5.10 8.42
C LYS A 285 38.59 5.14 8.43
N ASN A 286 37.99 5.93 9.33
CA ASN A 286 36.55 5.97 9.51
C ASN A 286 36.04 7.40 9.58
N SER A 287 35.22 7.78 8.61
CA SER A 287 34.66 9.13 8.45
C SER A 287 33.94 9.66 9.70
N LYS A 288 33.38 8.78 10.53
CA LYS A 288 32.65 9.15 11.77
C LYS A 288 33.50 9.89 12.81
N PHE A 289 34.82 9.78 12.73
CA PHE A 289 35.74 10.45 13.67
C PHE A 289 36.16 11.85 13.21
N TYR A 290 35.74 12.29 12.02
CA TYR A 290 36.10 13.58 11.43
C TYR A 290 34.89 14.53 11.45
N THR A 291 34.58 15.07 12.64
CA THR A 291 33.53 16.10 12.73
C THR A 291 33.93 17.33 11.94
N GLY A 292 33.03 17.93 11.18
CA GLY A 292 33.29 19.10 10.34
C GLY A 292 33.76 18.79 8.91
N PHE A 293 34.24 17.57 8.64
CA PHE A 293 34.59 17.16 7.28
C PHE A 293 33.35 16.86 6.46
N ASP A 294 33.23 17.46 5.30
CA ASP A 294 32.16 17.19 4.34
C ASP A 294 32.50 15.95 3.48
N PHE A 295 32.03 14.77 3.94
CA PHE A 295 32.22 13.53 3.19
C PHE A 295 31.23 13.35 2.05
N GLU A 296 30.27 14.24 1.89
CA GLU A 296 29.34 14.21 0.76
C GLU A 296 29.97 14.85 -0.48
N ASN A 297 30.60 16.04 -0.33
CA ASN A 297 31.05 16.83 -1.48
C ASN A 297 32.58 16.98 -1.56
N THR A 298 33.31 17.02 -0.45
CA THR A 298 34.72 17.38 -0.42
C THR A 298 35.62 16.19 -0.16
N TRP A 299 35.30 15.36 0.83
CA TRP A 299 36.14 14.25 1.26
C TRP A 299 35.54 12.91 0.89
N PHE A 300 36.39 11.88 0.74
CA PHE A 300 35.96 10.49 0.68
C PHE A 300 37.02 9.58 1.34
N ILE A 301 36.64 8.37 1.69
CA ILE A 301 37.56 7.30 2.08
C ILE A 301 37.32 6.12 1.14
N ASP A 302 38.39 5.69 0.51
CA ASP A 302 38.40 4.48 -0.32
C ASP A 302 38.99 3.32 0.50
N PRO A 303 38.16 2.41 1.02
CA PRO A 303 38.64 1.31 1.87
C PRO A 303 39.40 0.23 1.12
N TYR A 304 39.35 0.24 -0.21
CA TYR A 304 39.99 -0.75 -1.08
C TYR A 304 41.29 -0.30 -1.70
N SER A 305 41.57 0.98 -1.66
CA SER A 305 42.88 1.50 -2.06
C SER A 305 43.95 1.15 -1.04
N ASN A 306 45.22 1.27 -1.44
CA ASN A 306 46.34 1.16 -0.51
C ASN A 306 46.50 2.39 0.41
N TYR A 307 45.58 3.35 0.31
CA TYR A 307 45.48 4.52 1.18
C TYR A 307 44.02 4.72 1.72
N PRO A 308 43.58 3.93 2.68
CA PRO A 308 42.20 3.97 3.19
C PRO A 308 41.95 5.07 4.23
N TYR A 309 42.32 6.31 3.93
CA TYR A 309 42.17 7.50 4.77
C TYR A 309 41.40 8.57 4.03
N PRO A 310 40.97 9.67 4.69
CA PRO A 310 40.30 10.76 3.99
C PRO A 310 41.14 11.30 2.85
N GLN A 311 40.56 11.42 1.69
CA GLN A 311 41.13 11.97 0.46
C GLN A 311 40.18 13.05 -0.07
N LEU A 312 40.75 13.98 -0.84
CA LEU A 312 39.98 15.06 -1.48
C LEU A 312 39.40 14.57 -2.81
N ARG A 313 38.12 14.81 -3.04
CA ARG A 313 37.50 14.46 -4.34
C ARG A 313 38.06 15.27 -5.48
N SER A 314 38.38 16.55 -5.23
CA SER A 314 38.98 17.44 -6.22
C SER A 314 40.42 17.08 -6.58
N CYS A 315 41.10 16.37 -5.69
CA CYS A 315 42.50 15.94 -5.89
C CYS A 315 42.79 14.67 -5.09
N PRO A 316 42.29 13.50 -5.55
CA PRO A 316 42.50 12.23 -4.85
C PRO A 316 43.98 11.83 -4.82
N GLN A 317 44.51 11.43 -3.69
CA GLN A 317 45.88 10.91 -3.57
C GLN A 317 46.05 9.54 -4.25
N LYS A 318 44.94 8.80 -4.36
CA LYS A 318 44.87 7.54 -5.13
C LYS A 318 43.77 7.66 -6.17
N ARG A 319 44.18 7.80 -7.42
CA ARG A 319 43.28 7.92 -8.56
C ARG A 319 42.92 6.54 -9.13
N ILE A 320 41.70 6.42 -9.60
CA ILE A 320 41.19 5.27 -10.32
C ILE A 320 41.40 5.55 -11.82
N ASN A 321 42.14 4.70 -12.48
CA ASN A 321 42.38 4.77 -13.92
C ASN A 321 41.18 4.25 -14.71
N SER A 322 40.56 3.14 -14.27
CA SER A 322 39.35 2.60 -14.89
C SER A 322 38.48 1.85 -13.88
N ILE A 323 37.19 1.83 -14.18
CA ILE A 323 36.17 1.12 -13.41
C ILE A 323 35.24 0.42 -14.40
N GLU A 324 34.98 -0.87 -14.18
CA GLU A 324 34.04 -1.62 -15.01
C GLU A 324 33.20 -2.62 -14.18
N VAL A 325 32.02 -2.98 -14.71
CA VAL A 325 31.19 -4.04 -14.14
C VAL A 325 31.63 -5.37 -14.73
N THR A 326 32.49 -6.11 -14.04
CA THR A 326 33.00 -7.41 -14.48
C THR A 326 32.03 -8.56 -14.25
N LYS A 327 31.17 -8.43 -13.26
CA LYS A 327 30.14 -9.41 -12.97
C LYS A 327 28.78 -8.72 -12.85
N GLN A 328 27.85 -9.17 -13.67
CA GLN A 328 26.47 -8.68 -13.65
C GLN A 328 25.73 -9.14 -12.39
N PRO A 329 24.69 -8.44 -11.93
CA PRO A 329 23.79 -8.92 -10.89
C PRO A 329 23.18 -10.27 -11.26
N ASN A 330 22.73 -11.01 -10.25
CA ASN A 330 22.05 -12.29 -10.45
C ASN A 330 20.78 -12.16 -11.32
N LYS A 331 20.23 -10.96 -11.40
CA LYS A 331 19.06 -10.63 -12.21
C LYS A 331 19.26 -9.31 -12.95
N THR A 332 19.03 -9.34 -14.28
CA THR A 332 19.13 -8.17 -15.15
C THR A 332 17.84 -7.88 -15.92
N VAL A 333 16.83 -8.75 -15.78
CA VAL A 333 15.51 -8.60 -16.42
C VAL A 333 14.43 -8.59 -15.35
N TYR A 334 13.66 -7.52 -15.30
CA TYR A 334 12.66 -7.24 -14.29
C TYR A 334 11.29 -7.04 -14.91
N GLN A 335 10.23 -7.26 -14.13
CA GLN A 335 8.90 -6.80 -14.48
C GLN A 335 8.72 -5.34 -14.01
N GLN A 336 7.87 -4.58 -14.70
CA GLN A 336 7.58 -3.21 -14.34
C GLN A 336 7.10 -3.11 -12.87
N GLY A 337 7.73 -2.18 -12.11
CA GLY A 337 7.46 -1.98 -10.69
C GLY A 337 8.09 -3.01 -9.75
N GLU A 338 8.91 -3.92 -10.26
CA GLU A 338 9.69 -4.85 -9.45
C GLU A 338 10.89 -4.13 -8.83
N ASN A 339 11.33 -4.54 -7.64
CA ASN A 339 12.50 -3.95 -7.00
C ASN A 339 13.79 -4.38 -7.74
N PHE A 340 14.68 -3.42 -7.95
CA PHE A 340 16.01 -3.70 -8.47
C PHE A 340 16.85 -4.47 -7.44
N ASP A 341 17.43 -5.59 -7.84
CA ASP A 341 18.33 -6.41 -7.04
C ASP A 341 19.72 -6.41 -7.68
N PHE A 342 20.64 -5.71 -7.04
CA PHE A 342 22.03 -5.58 -7.48
C PHE A 342 22.96 -6.67 -6.91
N THR A 343 22.42 -7.62 -6.14
CA THR A 343 23.23 -8.66 -5.51
C THR A 343 24.01 -9.50 -6.53
N GLY A 344 25.27 -9.74 -6.20
CA GLY A 344 26.19 -10.51 -7.04
C GLY A 344 26.92 -9.71 -8.10
N ALA A 345 26.60 -8.42 -8.28
CA ALA A 345 27.36 -7.54 -9.15
C ALA A 345 28.71 -7.19 -8.53
N THR A 346 29.75 -7.12 -9.35
CA THR A 346 31.12 -6.80 -8.95
C THR A 346 31.69 -5.74 -9.87
N LEU A 347 32.28 -4.72 -9.27
CA LEU A 347 33.08 -3.70 -9.92
C LEU A 347 34.55 -4.14 -9.90
N HIS A 348 35.24 -3.94 -10.98
CA HIS A 348 36.70 -4.07 -11.07
C HIS A 348 37.31 -2.68 -11.17
N LEU A 349 38.15 -2.35 -10.22
CA LEU A 349 38.82 -1.06 -10.11
C LEU A 349 40.29 -1.24 -10.48
N ILE A 350 40.80 -0.40 -11.37
CA ILE A 350 42.21 -0.32 -11.70
C ILE A 350 42.69 1.08 -11.29
N TYR A 351 43.62 1.13 -10.35
CA TYR A 351 44.23 2.36 -9.89
C TYR A 351 45.42 2.75 -10.75
N GLU A 352 45.77 4.07 -10.80
CA GLU A 352 46.92 4.56 -11.55
C GLU A 352 48.28 3.93 -11.11
N ASP A 353 48.39 3.53 -9.86
CA ASP A 353 49.58 2.84 -9.33
C ASP A 353 49.62 1.34 -9.63
N GLY A 354 48.70 0.83 -10.46
CA GLY A 354 48.61 -0.56 -10.87
C GLY A 354 47.94 -1.49 -9.89
N LEU A 355 47.38 -0.98 -8.79
CA LEU A 355 46.54 -1.78 -7.87
C LEU A 355 45.23 -2.13 -8.58
N GLU A 356 44.85 -3.41 -8.53
CA GLU A 356 43.57 -3.91 -9.04
C GLU A 356 42.74 -4.46 -7.89
N GLN A 357 41.43 -4.12 -7.86
CA GLN A 357 40.51 -4.55 -6.81
C GLN A 357 39.14 -4.91 -7.34
N ASP A 358 38.62 -6.05 -6.90
CA ASP A 358 37.22 -6.43 -7.11
C ASP A 358 36.38 -6.00 -5.91
N VAL A 359 35.33 -5.19 -6.16
CA VAL A 359 34.47 -4.64 -5.14
C VAL A 359 33.03 -5.05 -5.41
N LEU A 360 32.33 -5.58 -4.40
CA LEU A 360 30.92 -5.86 -4.53
C LEU A 360 30.11 -4.55 -4.62
N LEU A 361 29.15 -4.52 -5.55
CA LEU A 361 28.27 -3.37 -5.69
C LEU A 361 27.40 -3.19 -4.46
N THR A 362 27.37 -1.98 -3.92
CA THR A 362 26.57 -1.60 -2.76
C THR A 362 25.50 -0.56 -3.15
N LYS A 363 24.51 -0.36 -2.30
CA LYS A 363 23.37 0.53 -2.60
C LYS A 363 23.79 2.00 -2.81
N ASP A 364 24.76 2.46 -2.07
CA ASP A 364 25.29 3.82 -2.10
C ASP A 364 26.07 4.15 -3.37
N MET A 365 26.49 3.13 -4.11
CA MET A 365 27.13 3.28 -5.42
C MET A 365 26.14 3.43 -6.57
N ILE A 366 24.85 3.14 -6.35
CA ILE A 366 23.82 3.07 -7.40
C ILE A 366 23.15 4.43 -7.57
N GLY A 367 23.21 4.95 -8.77
CA GLY A 367 22.53 6.17 -9.16
C GLY A 367 21.04 6.00 -9.43
N ASN A 368 20.43 7.01 -10.02
CA ASN A 368 19.00 7.04 -10.27
C ASN A 368 18.55 6.01 -11.32
N TYR A 369 17.47 5.30 -11.05
CA TYR A 369 16.81 4.38 -11.98
C TYR A 369 15.30 4.42 -11.77
N ASP A 370 14.54 4.00 -12.80
CA ASP A 370 13.08 3.94 -12.72
C ASP A 370 12.56 2.56 -13.17
N MET A 371 12.19 1.74 -12.20
CA MET A 371 11.65 0.39 -12.45
C MET A 371 10.23 0.41 -13.06
N ASN A 372 9.61 1.58 -13.22
CA ASN A 372 8.35 1.73 -13.92
C ASN A 372 8.55 2.04 -15.42
N LYS A 373 9.74 2.46 -15.83
CA LYS A 373 10.06 2.75 -17.22
C LYS A 373 10.41 1.47 -17.96
N ILE A 374 9.53 1.04 -18.86
CA ILE A 374 9.73 -0.16 -19.69
C ILE A 374 10.87 0.07 -20.69
N GLY A 375 11.67 -0.96 -20.93
CA GLY A 375 12.78 -0.96 -21.88
C GLY A 375 14.12 -1.22 -21.21
N LYS A 376 15.18 -1.04 -22.01
CA LYS A 376 16.54 -1.06 -21.50
C LYS A 376 16.83 0.23 -20.73
N GLN A 377 17.54 0.11 -19.63
CA GLN A 377 18.02 1.22 -18.81
C GLN A 377 19.47 0.96 -18.45
N SER A 378 20.29 1.99 -18.58
CA SER A 378 21.66 2.03 -18.09
C SER A 378 21.62 2.75 -16.74
N ILE A 379 21.93 2.03 -15.67
CA ILE A 379 21.92 2.55 -14.30
C ILE A 379 23.31 3.08 -14.01
N PRO A 380 23.45 4.39 -13.70
CA PRO A 380 24.75 4.94 -13.33
C PRO A 380 25.28 4.30 -12.06
N ILE A 381 26.54 3.97 -12.04
CA ILE A 381 27.28 3.47 -10.89
C ILE A 381 28.39 4.45 -10.59
N SER A 382 28.42 4.98 -9.37
CA SER A 382 29.47 5.90 -8.92
C SER A 382 30.22 5.29 -7.74
N TYR A 383 31.51 5.11 -7.89
CA TYR A 383 32.35 4.60 -6.83
C TYR A 383 33.04 5.75 -6.09
N CYS A 384 32.75 5.90 -4.81
CA CYS A 384 33.24 6.99 -3.95
C CYS A 384 33.00 8.41 -4.51
N GLY A 385 32.21 8.59 -5.58
CA GLY A 385 32.02 9.84 -6.29
C GLY A 385 33.26 10.35 -7.05
N ILE A 386 34.19 9.46 -7.37
CA ILE A 386 35.44 9.78 -8.09
C ILE A 386 35.62 8.97 -9.38
N ALA A 387 34.87 7.90 -9.55
CA ALA A 387 34.86 7.09 -10.78
C ALA A 387 33.44 6.62 -11.08
N GLU A 388 33.09 6.57 -12.35
CA GLU A 388 31.76 6.24 -12.82
C GLU A 388 31.77 5.17 -13.90
N THR A 389 30.76 4.34 -13.88
CA THR A 389 30.43 3.35 -14.91
C THR A 389 28.92 3.17 -14.98
N SER A 390 28.43 2.17 -15.69
CA SER A 390 26.99 1.88 -15.73
C SER A 390 26.70 0.39 -15.77
N LEU A 391 25.49 0.06 -15.37
CA LEU A 391 24.96 -1.29 -15.37
C LEU A 391 23.66 -1.33 -16.16
N ASP A 392 23.58 -2.22 -17.14
CA ASP A 392 22.42 -2.35 -17.99
C ASP A 392 21.41 -3.36 -17.42
N ILE A 393 20.14 -2.92 -17.35
CA ILE A 393 19.00 -3.78 -17.05
C ILE A 393 17.91 -3.65 -18.10
N THR A 394 16.97 -4.59 -18.09
CA THR A 394 15.77 -4.51 -18.92
C THR A 394 14.53 -4.64 -18.06
N VAL A 395 13.64 -3.65 -18.11
CA VAL A 395 12.33 -3.69 -17.49
C VAL A 395 11.30 -4.09 -18.54
N LYS A 396 10.63 -5.21 -18.31
CA LYS A 396 9.57 -5.74 -19.17
C LYS A 396 8.19 -5.34 -18.68
N GLU A 397 7.28 -5.25 -19.62
CA GLU A 397 5.87 -5.06 -19.33
C GLU A 397 5.34 -6.21 -18.47
N THR A 398 4.64 -5.88 -17.39
CA THR A 398 3.89 -6.85 -16.61
C THR A 398 2.54 -7.10 -17.30
N ALA A 399 2.44 -8.23 -17.98
CA ALA A 399 1.25 -8.61 -18.72
C ALA A 399 0.05 -8.91 -17.79
N VAL A 400 -1.17 -8.66 -18.30
CA VAL A 400 -2.39 -9.15 -17.65
C VAL A 400 -2.43 -10.68 -17.75
N ASP A 401 -2.52 -11.34 -16.62
CA ASP A 401 -2.66 -12.80 -16.54
C ASP A 401 -4.14 -13.22 -16.52
N LYS A 402 -4.97 -12.46 -15.80
CA LYS A 402 -6.38 -12.75 -15.64
C LYS A 402 -7.24 -11.48 -15.56
N VAL A 403 -8.40 -11.53 -16.22
CA VAL A 403 -9.51 -10.59 -16.04
C VAL A 403 -10.61 -11.30 -15.25
N GLN A 404 -11.22 -10.65 -14.28
CA GLN A 404 -12.32 -11.18 -13.49
C GLN A 404 -13.42 -10.14 -13.34
N LEU A 405 -14.67 -10.55 -13.55
CA LEU A 405 -15.84 -9.70 -13.36
C LEU A 405 -16.42 -9.84 -11.96
N ASN A 406 -17.03 -8.78 -11.47
CA ASN A 406 -17.79 -8.76 -10.21
C ASN A 406 -19.07 -9.63 -10.28
N LYS A 407 -19.58 -9.89 -11.50
CA LYS A 407 -20.75 -10.74 -11.77
C LYS A 407 -20.53 -11.59 -13.01
N SER A 408 -20.90 -12.85 -12.95
CA SER A 408 -20.89 -13.79 -14.10
C SER A 408 -22.27 -13.92 -14.76
N GLN A 409 -23.32 -13.48 -14.06
CA GLN A 409 -24.71 -13.50 -14.54
C GLN A 409 -25.45 -12.25 -14.03
N ILE A 410 -26.32 -11.72 -14.88
CA ILE A 410 -27.18 -10.56 -14.59
C ILE A 410 -28.57 -10.80 -15.16
N ASN A 411 -29.60 -10.49 -14.39
CA ASN A 411 -30.97 -10.41 -14.85
C ASN A 411 -31.42 -8.95 -14.82
N LEU A 412 -31.83 -8.43 -15.95
CA LEU A 412 -32.29 -7.04 -16.08
C LEU A 412 -33.68 -7.00 -16.69
N TYR A 413 -34.48 -6.04 -16.29
CA TYR A 413 -35.68 -5.71 -17.03
C TYR A 413 -35.34 -4.74 -18.19
N LYS A 414 -36.06 -4.88 -19.29
CA LYS A 414 -35.96 -3.96 -20.45
C LYS A 414 -35.98 -2.51 -20.01
N GLY A 415 -35.05 -1.71 -20.55
CA GLY A 415 -34.86 -0.28 -20.22
C GLY A 415 -34.09 -0.03 -18.94
N LYS A 416 -33.66 -1.06 -18.22
CA LYS A 416 -32.78 -0.90 -17.03
C LYS A 416 -31.33 -1.07 -17.40
N THR A 417 -30.47 -0.49 -16.58
CA THR A 417 -29.02 -0.54 -16.74
C THR A 417 -28.37 -1.16 -15.51
N GLU A 418 -27.19 -1.75 -15.70
CA GLU A 418 -26.31 -2.23 -14.64
C GLU A 418 -24.85 -2.10 -15.09
N THR A 419 -23.97 -1.74 -14.17
CA THR A 419 -22.55 -1.60 -14.45
C THR A 419 -21.76 -2.80 -13.93
N LEU A 420 -21.04 -3.46 -14.83
CA LEU A 420 -20.02 -4.46 -14.48
C LEU A 420 -18.71 -3.76 -14.13
N SER A 421 -18.00 -4.33 -13.19
CA SER A 421 -16.61 -3.97 -12.93
C SER A 421 -15.68 -5.15 -13.21
N ALA A 422 -14.54 -4.85 -13.82
CA ALA A 422 -13.50 -5.82 -14.09
C ALA A 422 -12.29 -5.60 -13.17
N THR A 423 -11.74 -6.65 -12.62
CA THR A 423 -10.47 -6.65 -11.90
C THR A 423 -9.42 -7.40 -12.69
N ILE A 424 -8.20 -6.90 -12.67
CA ILE A 424 -7.06 -7.43 -13.40
C ILE A 424 -6.07 -8.04 -12.40
N THR A 425 -5.52 -9.18 -12.75
CA THR A 425 -4.44 -9.83 -12.02
C THR A 425 -3.24 -10.00 -12.97
N PRO A 426 -2.00 -9.68 -12.53
CA PRO A 426 -1.68 -9.03 -11.27
C PRO A 426 -2.09 -7.55 -11.24
N SER A 427 -2.28 -7.01 -10.03
CA SER A 427 -2.75 -5.61 -9.84
C SER A 427 -1.76 -4.54 -10.35
N ASN A 428 -0.49 -4.91 -10.51
CA ASN A 428 0.57 -4.11 -11.09
C ASN A 428 0.76 -4.32 -12.60
N ALA A 429 -0.20 -4.94 -13.30
CA ALA A 429 -0.12 -5.05 -14.76
C ALA A 429 0.07 -3.68 -15.41
N SER A 430 0.94 -3.62 -16.43
CA SER A 430 1.36 -2.37 -17.08
C SER A 430 0.23 -1.71 -17.83
N ASN A 431 -0.53 -2.48 -18.58
CA ASN A 431 -1.72 -2.02 -19.28
C ASN A 431 -2.98 -2.60 -18.63
N LYS A 432 -3.75 -1.72 -17.98
CA LYS A 432 -4.99 -2.07 -17.25
C LYS A 432 -6.25 -1.73 -18.03
N GLN A 433 -6.12 -1.34 -19.27
CA GLN A 433 -7.28 -1.01 -20.10
C GLN A 433 -8.14 -2.25 -20.35
N ILE A 434 -9.45 -2.08 -20.20
CA ILE A 434 -10.46 -3.10 -20.47
C ILE A 434 -11.33 -2.62 -21.62
N ALA A 435 -11.42 -3.43 -22.66
CA ALA A 435 -12.38 -3.25 -23.74
C ALA A 435 -13.65 -4.05 -23.42
N TRP A 436 -14.79 -3.38 -23.50
CA TRP A 436 -16.10 -3.97 -23.29
C TRP A 436 -16.80 -4.24 -24.62
N SER A 437 -17.43 -5.41 -24.78
CA SER A 437 -18.15 -5.77 -25.98
C SER A 437 -19.27 -6.76 -25.72
N VAL A 438 -20.27 -6.77 -26.59
CA VAL A 438 -21.29 -7.84 -26.65
C VAL A 438 -20.80 -8.88 -27.65
N VAL A 439 -20.42 -10.08 -27.18
CA VAL A 439 -19.87 -11.14 -28.05
C VAL A 439 -20.89 -12.14 -28.51
N LYS A 440 -22.09 -12.17 -27.89
CA LYS A 440 -23.19 -13.03 -28.27
C LYS A 440 -24.52 -12.38 -27.90
N GLY A 441 -25.53 -12.48 -28.78
CA GLY A 441 -26.86 -11.87 -28.59
C GLY A 441 -26.86 -10.39 -28.94
N ASP A 442 -28.06 -9.80 -28.98
CA ASP A 442 -28.30 -8.42 -29.39
C ASP A 442 -29.34 -7.71 -28.51
N CYS A 443 -29.61 -8.31 -27.34
CA CYS A 443 -30.62 -7.79 -26.42
C CYS A 443 -30.11 -6.70 -25.48
N VAL A 444 -28.79 -6.45 -25.48
CA VAL A 444 -28.14 -5.42 -24.67
C VAL A 444 -27.12 -4.63 -25.50
N THR A 445 -26.77 -3.47 -25.01
CA THR A 445 -25.54 -2.73 -25.37
C THR A 445 -24.68 -2.55 -24.14
N VAL A 446 -23.38 -2.39 -24.32
CA VAL A 446 -22.43 -2.08 -23.24
C VAL A 446 -21.59 -0.88 -23.64
N ASP A 447 -21.37 0.06 -22.74
CA ASP A 447 -20.50 1.22 -22.95
C ASP A 447 -19.04 0.93 -22.52
N ASN A 448 -18.15 1.90 -22.73
CA ASN A 448 -16.73 1.80 -22.38
C ASN A 448 -16.46 1.71 -20.86
N ASN A 449 -17.45 2.00 -20.03
CA ASN A 449 -17.36 1.92 -18.57
C ASN A 449 -17.93 0.60 -18.02
N GLY A 450 -18.38 -0.31 -18.91
CA GLY A 450 -19.00 -1.56 -18.53
C GLY A 450 -20.47 -1.43 -18.14
N THR A 451 -21.13 -0.31 -18.48
CA THR A 451 -22.57 -0.13 -18.22
C THR A 451 -23.38 -0.81 -19.31
N ILE A 452 -24.14 -1.80 -18.90
CA ILE A 452 -25.01 -2.59 -19.75
C ILE A 452 -26.40 -1.93 -19.79
N THR A 453 -26.95 -1.77 -21.00
CA THR A 453 -28.33 -1.30 -21.19
C THR A 453 -29.17 -2.43 -21.80
N ALA A 454 -30.28 -2.75 -21.15
CA ALA A 454 -31.20 -3.80 -21.60
C ALA A 454 -32.19 -3.25 -22.63
N ASN A 455 -32.08 -3.61 -23.91
CA ASN A 455 -32.84 -3.05 -25.02
C ASN A 455 -34.07 -3.86 -25.40
N LYS A 456 -33.95 -5.18 -25.47
CA LYS A 456 -35.05 -6.09 -25.79
C LYS A 456 -34.89 -7.44 -25.07
N LYS A 457 -35.97 -8.17 -24.96
CA LYS A 457 -35.95 -9.49 -24.31
C LYS A 457 -34.96 -10.45 -24.99
N GLY A 458 -34.25 -11.25 -24.22
CA GLY A 458 -33.29 -12.22 -24.74
C GLY A 458 -32.14 -12.50 -23.79
N THR A 459 -31.13 -13.19 -24.32
CA THR A 459 -29.90 -13.46 -23.59
C THR A 459 -28.72 -12.98 -24.42
N ALA A 460 -27.80 -12.28 -23.80
CA ALA A 460 -26.56 -11.81 -24.40
C ALA A 460 -25.35 -12.17 -23.52
N THR A 461 -24.17 -12.16 -24.11
CA THR A 461 -22.91 -12.31 -23.37
C THR A 461 -22.10 -11.04 -23.54
N VAL A 462 -21.80 -10.39 -22.44
CA VAL A 462 -20.94 -9.22 -22.36
C VAL A 462 -19.55 -9.68 -21.92
N ARG A 463 -18.56 -9.22 -22.65
CA ARG A 463 -17.14 -9.52 -22.43
C ARG A 463 -16.35 -8.30 -21.98
N ALA A 464 -15.53 -8.47 -20.98
CA ALA A 464 -14.44 -7.57 -20.62
C ALA A 464 -13.13 -8.20 -21.06
N ALA A 465 -12.37 -7.54 -21.94
CA ALA A 465 -11.11 -8.08 -22.46
C ALA A 465 -9.97 -7.08 -22.24
N SER A 466 -8.80 -7.58 -21.84
CA SER A 466 -7.55 -6.82 -21.79
C SER A 466 -6.89 -6.77 -23.17
N ALA A 467 -5.97 -5.84 -23.36
CA ALA A 467 -5.23 -5.65 -24.63
C ALA A 467 -4.46 -6.90 -25.07
N ASN A 468 -3.98 -7.73 -24.14
CA ASN A 468 -3.29 -8.99 -24.43
C ASN A 468 -4.22 -10.19 -24.55
N GLY A 469 -5.53 -9.98 -24.74
CA GLY A 469 -6.51 -11.03 -25.06
C GLY A 469 -7.04 -11.84 -23.89
N LYS A 470 -6.70 -11.54 -22.63
CA LYS A 470 -7.34 -12.15 -21.46
C LYS A 470 -8.73 -11.57 -21.28
N TYR A 471 -9.71 -12.41 -20.97
CA TYR A 471 -11.09 -11.92 -20.86
C TYR A 471 -11.90 -12.66 -19.79
N ALA A 472 -13.02 -12.05 -19.44
CA ALA A 472 -14.09 -12.65 -18.64
C ALA A 472 -15.46 -12.27 -19.20
N ASP A 473 -16.39 -13.21 -19.12
CA ASP A 473 -17.72 -13.10 -19.70
C ASP A 473 -18.80 -13.02 -18.61
N CYS A 474 -19.82 -12.23 -18.86
CA CYS A 474 -21.06 -12.17 -18.08
C CYS A 474 -22.27 -12.45 -18.97
N VAL A 475 -23.09 -13.40 -18.55
CA VAL A 475 -24.35 -13.71 -19.22
C VAL A 475 -25.43 -12.78 -18.71
N VAL A 476 -26.06 -12.03 -19.62
CA VAL A 476 -27.12 -11.07 -19.29
C VAL A 476 -28.44 -11.59 -19.86
N THR A 477 -29.42 -11.80 -19.00
CA THR A 477 -30.79 -12.14 -19.39
C THR A 477 -31.68 -10.92 -19.22
N VAL A 478 -32.26 -10.50 -20.32
CA VAL A 478 -33.20 -9.37 -20.33
C VAL A 478 -34.61 -9.89 -20.27
N GLN A 479 -35.32 -9.47 -19.26
CA GLN A 479 -36.72 -9.75 -19.00
C GLN A 479 -37.58 -8.52 -19.34
N VAL A 480 -38.81 -8.76 -19.77
CA VAL A 480 -39.82 -7.72 -19.97
C VAL A 480 -40.83 -7.85 -18.85
N PRO A 481 -40.94 -6.85 -17.97
CA PRO A 481 -41.88 -6.91 -16.87
C PRO A 481 -43.32 -6.81 -17.34
N CYS A 482 -44.21 -7.48 -16.68
CA CYS A 482 -45.65 -7.30 -16.87
C CYS A 482 -46.08 -5.99 -16.22
N ILE A 483 -46.64 -5.09 -17.00
CA ILE A 483 -47.20 -3.79 -16.55
C ILE A 483 -48.71 -3.84 -16.29
N LEU A 484 -49.39 -4.82 -16.89
CA LEU A 484 -50.82 -5.04 -16.71
C LEU A 484 -51.11 -6.55 -16.73
N LEU A 485 -51.70 -7.06 -15.65
CA LEU A 485 -52.28 -8.39 -15.55
C LEU A 485 -53.80 -8.24 -15.62
N GLN A 486 -54.41 -8.60 -16.72
CA GLN A 486 -55.87 -8.51 -16.91
C GLN A 486 -56.51 -9.91 -16.82
N LEU A 487 -57.47 -10.06 -15.92
CA LEU A 487 -58.24 -11.29 -15.81
C LEU A 487 -59.41 -11.30 -16.78
N THR A 488 -59.67 -12.46 -17.37
CA THR A 488 -60.83 -12.63 -18.27
C THR A 488 -62.12 -12.76 -17.47
N ASN A 489 -62.07 -13.51 -16.35
CA ASN A 489 -63.20 -13.68 -15.46
C ASN A 489 -62.82 -13.25 -14.02
N THR A 490 -63.63 -12.34 -13.48
CA THR A 490 -63.38 -11.76 -12.14
C THR A 490 -64.38 -12.22 -11.08
N ASN A 491 -65.46 -12.89 -11.46
CA ASN A 491 -66.50 -13.39 -10.55
C ASN A 491 -66.80 -14.86 -10.89
N ILE A 492 -66.40 -15.77 -10.05
CA ILE A 492 -66.38 -17.21 -10.32
C ILE A 492 -67.17 -17.91 -9.26
N LYS A 493 -67.95 -18.94 -9.67
CA LYS A 493 -68.68 -19.83 -8.78
C LYS A 493 -68.18 -21.27 -8.86
N PHE A 494 -67.94 -21.86 -7.71
CA PHE A 494 -67.54 -23.26 -7.52
C PHE A 494 -68.59 -23.99 -6.75
N LYS A 495 -68.67 -25.31 -6.96
CA LYS A 495 -69.31 -26.18 -5.99
C LYS A 495 -68.28 -26.70 -5.01
N LYS A 496 -68.66 -26.99 -3.76
CA LYS A 496 -67.79 -27.66 -2.84
C LYS A 496 -67.35 -29.02 -3.41
N GLY A 497 -66.04 -29.34 -3.32
CA GLY A 497 -65.43 -30.53 -3.93
C GLY A 497 -65.06 -30.38 -5.40
N GLU A 498 -65.47 -29.32 -6.07
CA GLU A 498 -65.15 -29.08 -7.46
C GLU A 498 -63.69 -28.58 -7.61
N THR A 499 -62.97 -29.14 -8.62
CA THR A 499 -61.65 -28.70 -9.04
C THR A 499 -61.71 -28.08 -10.42
N LYS A 500 -61.15 -26.90 -10.60
CA LYS A 500 -61.08 -26.20 -11.90
C LYS A 500 -59.67 -25.72 -12.18
N SER A 501 -59.27 -25.70 -13.46
CA SER A 501 -58.04 -25.01 -13.90
C SER A 501 -58.15 -23.52 -13.71
N ILE A 502 -57.06 -22.90 -13.27
CA ILE A 502 -56.98 -21.45 -13.16
C ILE A 502 -57.02 -20.81 -14.55
N SER A 503 -56.28 -21.34 -15.52
CA SER A 503 -56.21 -20.84 -16.87
C SER A 503 -57.60 -20.80 -17.55
N ASP A 504 -58.39 -21.84 -17.37
CA ASP A 504 -59.69 -21.95 -18.06
C ASP A 504 -60.79 -21.21 -17.31
N THR A 505 -60.64 -21.11 -15.99
CA THR A 505 -61.72 -20.54 -15.15
C THR A 505 -61.54 -19.04 -14.89
N ILE A 506 -60.37 -18.62 -14.50
CA ILE A 506 -60.03 -17.18 -14.32
C ILE A 506 -59.67 -16.61 -15.69
N GLY A 507 -58.73 -17.24 -16.39
CA GLY A 507 -58.13 -16.76 -17.61
C GLY A 507 -57.43 -15.45 -17.41
N TYR A 508 -56.30 -15.21 -18.04
CA TYR A 508 -55.60 -13.93 -17.92
C TYR A 508 -54.79 -13.62 -19.17
N VAL A 509 -54.55 -12.32 -19.37
CA VAL A 509 -53.64 -11.79 -20.38
C VAL A 509 -52.68 -10.85 -19.70
N MET A 510 -51.41 -10.96 -20.08
CA MET A 510 -50.34 -10.07 -19.61
C MET A 510 -49.95 -9.08 -20.69
N SER A 511 -49.75 -7.84 -20.36
CA SER A 511 -49.26 -6.79 -21.25
C SER A 511 -47.94 -6.22 -20.71
N PRO A 512 -46.91 -6.00 -21.56
CA PRO A 512 -46.92 -6.28 -23.02
C PRO A 512 -46.94 -7.80 -23.32
N LEU A 513 -47.35 -8.19 -24.51
CA LEU A 513 -47.49 -9.61 -24.91
C LEU A 513 -46.18 -10.39 -24.90
N ASP A 514 -45.05 -9.69 -24.99
CA ASP A 514 -43.69 -10.25 -24.91
C ASP A 514 -43.14 -10.26 -23.51
N CYS A 515 -43.96 -9.98 -22.49
CA CYS A 515 -43.49 -10.07 -21.09
C CYS A 515 -42.99 -11.44 -20.73
N THR A 516 -42.05 -11.48 -19.80
CA THR A 516 -41.36 -12.72 -19.38
C THR A 516 -41.80 -13.20 -18.01
N ASP A 517 -42.72 -12.50 -17.39
CA ASP A 517 -43.20 -12.78 -16.05
C ASP A 517 -44.03 -14.10 -16.03
N SER A 518 -43.95 -14.78 -14.94
CA SER A 518 -44.88 -15.83 -14.53
C SER A 518 -45.86 -15.28 -13.51
N VAL A 519 -47.04 -15.87 -13.44
CA VAL A 519 -48.07 -15.50 -12.47
C VAL A 519 -48.13 -16.55 -11.37
N THR A 520 -48.08 -16.12 -10.11
CA THR A 520 -48.37 -16.94 -8.94
C THR A 520 -49.74 -16.60 -8.37
N TRP A 521 -50.50 -17.63 -8.01
CA TRP A 521 -51.87 -17.44 -7.54
C TRP A 521 -51.97 -17.74 -6.03
N LYS A 522 -52.77 -16.94 -5.35
CA LYS A 522 -52.99 -17.09 -3.91
C LYS A 522 -54.46 -16.86 -3.56
N SER A 523 -55.02 -17.78 -2.80
CA SER A 523 -56.34 -17.58 -2.17
C SER A 523 -56.23 -16.77 -0.90
N SER A 524 -57.21 -15.89 -0.64
CA SER A 524 -57.33 -15.16 0.63
C SER A 524 -57.67 -16.07 1.84
N ASN A 525 -58.23 -17.26 1.56
CA ASN A 525 -58.55 -18.26 2.58
C ASN A 525 -58.47 -19.71 2.03
N ASP A 526 -57.33 -20.34 2.31
CA ASP A 526 -57.05 -21.74 1.85
C ASP A 526 -57.95 -22.80 2.47
N LYS A 527 -58.74 -22.45 3.49
CA LYS A 527 -59.75 -23.38 4.05
C LYS A 527 -61.05 -23.37 3.26
N VAL A 528 -61.32 -22.35 2.48
CA VAL A 528 -62.50 -22.21 1.60
C VAL A 528 -62.16 -22.62 0.16
N LEU A 529 -61.07 -22.11 -0.37
CA LEU A 529 -60.58 -22.44 -1.71
C LEU A 529 -59.08 -22.68 -1.66
N GLN A 530 -58.63 -23.86 -2.00
CA GLN A 530 -57.21 -24.22 -2.05
C GLN A 530 -56.70 -24.12 -3.48
N ILE A 531 -55.51 -23.55 -3.63
CA ILE A 531 -54.78 -23.52 -4.89
C ILE A 531 -53.70 -24.59 -4.84
N ASN A 532 -53.66 -25.46 -5.81
CA ASN A 532 -52.71 -26.56 -5.92
C ASN A 532 -51.74 -26.29 -7.08
N ASN A 533 -50.44 -26.39 -6.84
CA ASN A 533 -49.37 -26.28 -7.80
C ASN A 533 -49.46 -25.03 -8.70
N ASN A 534 -50.18 -23.97 -8.26
CA ASN A 534 -50.41 -22.76 -9.04
C ASN A 534 -51.21 -22.98 -10.37
N GLU A 535 -51.86 -24.11 -10.51
CA GLU A 535 -52.56 -24.53 -11.72
C GLU A 535 -54.06 -24.76 -11.53
N THR A 536 -54.46 -25.29 -10.39
CA THR A 536 -55.84 -25.65 -10.12
C THR A 536 -56.37 -25.06 -8.82
N MET A 537 -57.69 -24.88 -8.75
CA MET A 537 -58.43 -24.41 -7.59
C MET A 537 -59.40 -25.51 -7.15
N LEU A 538 -59.39 -25.86 -5.86
CA LEU A 538 -60.29 -26.83 -5.23
C LEU A 538 -61.16 -26.12 -4.20
N GLY A 539 -62.48 -26.17 -4.36
CA GLY A 539 -63.48 -25.67 -3.41
C GLY A 539 -63.60 -26.58 -2.19
N LEU A 540 -63.16 -26.18 -0.99
CA LEU A 540 -63.16 -26.98 0.22
C LEU A 540 -64.36 -26.76 1.13
N ALA A 541 -64.82 -25.53 1.26
CA ALA A 541 -65.93 -25.14 2.14
C ALA A 541 -66.73 -23.98 1.52
N ALA A 542 -68.01 -23.86 1.86
CA ALA A 542 -68.84 -22.69 1.47
C ALA A 542 -68.18 -21.41 1.96
N GLY A 543 -68.13 -20.41 1.09
CA GLY A 543 -67.56 -19.09 1.43
C GLY A 543 -67.21 -18.24 0.24
N LYS A 544 -66.87 -16.99 0.50
CA LYS A 544 -66.39 -16.03 -0.48
C LYS A 544 -64.94 -15.73 -0.24
N VAL A 545 -64.13 -15.84 -1.23
CA VAL A 545 -62.70 -15.58 -1.17
C VAL A 545 -62.24 -14.77 -2.39
N THR A 546 -61.13 -14.14 -2.27
CA THR A 546 -60.44 -13.53 -3.43
C THR A 546 -59.27 -14.41 -3.83
N VAL A 547 -59.04 -14.58 -5.12
CA VAL A 547 -57.84 -15.18 -5.70
C VAL A 547 -57.03 -14.06 -6.32
N THR A 548 -55.84 -13.87 -5.82
CA THR A 548 -54.91 -12.84 -6.29
C THR A 548 -53.84 -13.51 -7.15
N GLY A 549 -53.73 -13.11 -8.42
CA GLY A 549 -52.61 -13.37 -9.30
C GLY A 549 -51.56 -12.32 -9.10
N THR A 550 -50.30 -12.71 -8.89
CA THR A 550 -49.16 -11.80 -8.77
C THR A 550 -48.09 -12.19 -9.76
N THR A 551 -47.68 -11.31 -10.63
CA THR A 551 -46.58 -11.54 -11.57
C THR A 551 -45.24 -11.50 -10.87
N THR A 552 -44.18 -12.02 -11.47
CA THR A 552 -42.81 -11.99 -10.92
C THR A 552 -42.32 -10.54 -10.72
N SER A 553 -42.78 -9.61 -11.54
CA SER A 553 -42.48 -8.18 -11.40
C SER A 553 -43.34 -7.43 -10.37
N GLY A 554 -44.35 -8.12 -9.79
CA GLY A 554 -45.18 -7.58 -8.72
C GLY A 554 -46.52 -7.00 -9.14
N THR A 555 -46.88 -7.04 -10.44
CA THR A 555 -48.21 -6.63 -10.89
C THR A 555 -49.27 -7.62 -10.40
N THR A 556 -50.40 -7.14 -9.90
CA THR A 556 -51.43 -7.96 -9.29
C THR A 556 -52.79 -7.79 -9.97
N ALA A 557 -53.61 -8.86 -9.99
CA ALA A 557 -55.01 -8.83 -10.34
C ALA A 557 -55.80 -9.75 -9.47
N VAL A 558 -57.09 -9.43 -9.22
CA VAL A 558 -57.91 -10.15 -8.24
C VAL A 558 -59.21 -10.62 -8.85
N ALA A 559 -59.55 -11.89 -8.62
CA ALA A 559 -60.85 -12.47 -8.93
C ALA A 559 -61.60 -12.80 -7.63
N ASN A 560 -62.91 -12.57 -7.61
CA ASN A 560 -63.80 -13.01 -6.54
C ASN A 560 -64.27 -14.43 -6.82
N VAL A 561 -64.12 -15.31 -5.86
CA VAL A 561 -64.56 -16.69 -5.99
C VAL A 561 -65.54 -16.99 -4.86
N THR A 562 -66.67 -17.54 -5.24
CA THR A 562 -67.68 -18.04 -4.27
C THR A 562 -67.70 -19.55 -4.38
N VAL A 563 -67.32 -20.24 -3.31
CA VAL A 563 -67.54 -21.69 -3.20
C VAL A 563 -68.90 -21.93 -2.63
N GLN A 564 -69.77 -22.46 -3.46
CA GLN A 564 -71.17 -22.72 -3.08
C GLN A 564 -71.31 -24.14 -2.55
N ARG A 565 -72.23 -24.29 -1.58
CA ARG A 565 -72.63 -25.58 -1.03
C ARG A 565 -74.14 -25.73 -1.07
N ASP A 566 -74.58 -26.92 -1.53
CA ASP A 566 -76.00 -27.20 -1.69
C ASP A 566 -76.65 -27.44 -0.31
N MET A 567 -77.82 -26.85 -0.10
CA MET A 567 -78.60 -27.06 1.13
C MET A 567 -78.99 -28.50 1.34
N SER A 568 -79.08 -29.30 0.30
CA SER A 568 -79.34 -30.77 0.40
C SER A 568 -78.29 -31.54 1.16
N GLU A 569 -77.08 -30.97 1.33
CA GLU A 569 -75.99 -31.59 2.12
C GLU A 569 -76.17 -31.42 3.67
N PHE A 570 -77.19 -30.70 4.08
CA PHE A 570 -77.48 -30.44 5.45
C PHE A 570 -78.73 -31.14 5.90
N THR A 571 -78.78 -31.54 7.16
CA THR A 571 -79.97 -32.10 7.82
C THR A 571 -80.59 -31.12 8.78
N VAL A 572 -81.89 -31.10 8.81
CA VAL A 572 -82.65 -30.29 9.74
C VAL A 572 -82.99 -31.17 10.96
N THR A 573 -82.59 -30.74 12.14
CA THR A 573 -82.84 -31.49 13.40
C THR A 573 -83.58 -30.59 14.40
N GLY A 574 -84.34 -31.18 15.29
CA GLY A 574 -85.08 -30.47 16.34
C GLY A 574 -86.48 -30.05 15.99
N VAL A 575 -86.90 -30.27 14.72
CA VAL A 575 -88.28 -30.04 14.34
C VAL A 575 -89.14 -31.14 15.00
N SER A 576 -90.06 -30.73 15.86
CA SER A 576 -91.01 -31.63 16.51
C SER A 576 -92.43 -31.08 16.44
N ASN A 577 -93.39 -32.00 16.48
CA ASN A 577 -94.80 -31.67 16.49
C ASN A 577 -95.11 -30.72 17.64
N LYS A 578 -96.03 -29.82 17.42
CA LYS A 578 -96.46 -28.77 18.39
C LYS A 578 -97.94 -28.80 18.58
N TYR A 579 -98.41 -28.39 19.72
CA TYR A 579 -99.84 -28.25 19.99
C TYR A 579 -100.34 -26.87 19.43
N TYR A 580 -101.57 -26.86 19.02
CA TYR A 580 -102.24 -25.68 18.52
C TYR A 580 -102.24 -24.57 19.55
N THR A 581 -101.88 -23.34 19.18
CA THR A 581 -101.72 -22.19 20.07
C THR A 581 -102.62 -21.02 19.67
N GLY A 582 -103.34 -21.10 18.54
CA GLY A 582 -104.06 -20.00 17.95
C GLY A 582 -103.20 -18.93 17.27
N LYS A 583 -101.88 -19.13 17.25
CA LYS A 583 -100.90 -18.25 16.61
C LYS A 583 -99.96 -19.06 15.72
N ALA A 584 -99.34 -18.39 14.79
CA ALA A 584 -98.35 -19.04 13.92
C ALA A 584 -97.23 -19.69 14.74
N ILE A 585 -96.99 -20.97 14.55
CA ILE A 585 -96.02 -21.80 15.25
C ILE A 585 -94.72 -21.87 14.43
N LYS A 586 -93.60 -21.52 15.05
CA LYS A 586 -92.26 -21.56 14.47
C LYS A 586 -91.41 -22.44 15.38
N PRO A 587 -91.23 -23.73 15.09
CA PRO A 587 -90.37 -24.60 15.88
C PRO A 587 -88.96 -24.17 15.84
N LYS A 588 -88.22 -24.30 16.94
CA LYS A 588 -86.73 -24.17 16.94
C LYS A 588 -86.13 -25.41 16.32
N PHE A 589 -85.22 -25.23 15.40
CA PHE A 589 -84.50 -26.30 14.71
C PHE A 589 -83.06 -25.84 14.45
N ALA A 590 -82.19 -26.78 14.08
CA ALA A 590 -80.86 -26.55 13.64
C ALA A 590 -80.66 -27.19 12.24
N VAL A 591 -79.94 -26.46 11.40
CA VAL A 591 -79.52 -26.93 10.08
C VAL A 591 -78.07 -27.26 10.13
N SER A 592 -77.64 -28.52 10.07
CA SER A 592 -76.23 -28.92 10.27
C SER A 592 -75.89 -30.17 9.47
N ASP A 593 -74.59 -30.26 9.10
CA ASP A 593 -74.00 -31.48 8.52
C ASP A 593 -73.26 -32.33 9.58
N GLY A 594 -73.39 -32.03 10.85
CA GLY A 594 -72.66 -32.63 11.97
C GLY A 594 -71.32 -31.97 12.29
N THR A 595 -70.81 -31.15 11.41
CA THR A 595 -69.55 -30.38 11.57
C THR A 595 -69.79 -28.88 11.53
N THR A 596 -70.70 -28.45 10.68
CA THR A 596 -71.04 -27.04 10.46
C THR A 596 -72.54 -26.87 10.79
N THR A 597 -72.89 -25.95 11.68
CA THR A 597 -74.26 -25.54 11.94
C THR A 597 -74.50 -24.18 11.30
N LEU A 598 -75.50 -24.09 10.41
CA LEU A 598 -75.85 -22.87 9.71
C LEU A 598 -76.70 -21.98 10.61
N LYS A 599 -76.63 -20.67 10.35
CA LYS A 599 -77.38 -19.64 11.09
C LYS A 599 -78.47 -19.05 10.23
N GLU A 600 -79.63 -18.89 10.84
CA GLU A 600 -80.79 -18.22 10.23
C GLU A 600 -80.52 -16.74 9.98
N ASN A 601 -80.92 -16.20 8.83
CA ASN A 601 -80.69 -14.84 8.34
C ASN A 601 -79.24 -14.48 7.99
N GLU A 602 -78.27 -15.40 8.24
CA GLU A 602 -76.89 -15.26 7.76
C GLU A 602 -76.61 -16.27 6.61
N ASP A 603 -76.91 -17.56 6.85
CA ASP A 603 -76.63 -18.66 5.95
C ASP A 603 -77.90 -19.18 5.21
N TYR A 604 -79.07 -18.97 5.77
CA TYR A 604 -80.35 -19.35 5.16
C TYR A 604 -81.49 -18.51 5.65
N ASN A 605 -82.54 -18.40 4.84
CA ASN A 605 -83.83 -17.81 5.20
C ASN A 605 -84.87 -18.92 5.45
N VAL A 606 -85.89 -18.67 6.31
CA VAL A 606 -86.95 -19.60 6.63
C VAL A 606 -88.31 -18.99 6.31
N THR A 607 -89.09 -19.74 5.63
CA THR A 607 -90.51 -19.41 5.44
C THR A 607 -91.36 -20.59 5.96
N TYR A 608 -92.52 -20.27 6.43
CA TYR A 608 -93.45 -21.25 7.00
C TYR A 608 -94.75 -21.16 6.25
N GLU A 609 -95.31 -22.35 5.93
CA GLU A 609 -96.64 -22.49 5.31
C GLU A 609 -97.53 -23.33 6.21
N SER A 610 -98.80 -22.94 6.26
CA SER A 610 -99.83 -23.68 7.03
C SER A 610 -99.52 -23.84 8.54
N ASN A 611 -98.73 -22.94 9.12
CA ASN A 611 -98.19 -23.09 10.48
C ASN A 611 -99.07 -22.49 11.56
N THR A 612 -100.35 -22.25 11.29
CA THR A 612 -101.28 -21.65 12.26
C THR A 612 -102.38 -22.58 12.74
N ASN A 613 -102.90 -23.44 11.84
CA ASN A 613 -104.05 -24.31 12.13
C ASN A 613 -103.60 -25.81 12.36
N VAL A 614 -104.46 -26.57 13.07
CA VAL A 614 -104.23 -28.00 13.19
C VAL A 614 -104.07 -28.70 11.85
N GLY A 615 -103.01 -29.53 11.69
CA GLY A 615 -102.63 -30.15 10.46
C GLY A 615 -101.18 -30.16 10.16
N THR A 616 -100.75 -30.45 8.94
CA THR A 616 -99.34 -30.40 8.54
C THR A 616 -98.90 -29.00 8.19
N ALA A 617 -97.89 -28.52 8.86
CA ALA A 617 -97.18 -27.27 8.57
C ALA A 617 -95.85 -27.55 7.86
N ASN A 618 -95.48 -26.73 6.91
CA ASN A 618 -94.21 -26.84 6.21
C ASN A 618 -93.24 -25.70 6.56
N ILE A 619 -91.97 -26.04 6.64
CA ILE A 619 -90.85 -25.17 6.81
C ILE A 619 -90.03 -25.22 5.53
N LYS A 620 -89.86 -24.11 4.89
CA LYS A 620 -89.01 -23.99 3.73
C LYS A 620 -87.80 -23.20 4.08
N ILE A 621 -86.62 -23.82 4.00
CA ILE A 621 -85.33 -23.29 4.40
C ILE A 621 -84.58 -23.06 3.10
N THR A 622 -84.33 -21.79 2.71
CA THR A 622 -83.66 -21.41 1.48
C THR A 622 -82.30 -20.84 1.76
N GLY A 623 -81.24 -21.44 1.19
CA GLY A 623 -79.88 -20.98 1.38
C GLY A 623 -79.66 -19.55 0.94
N ILE A 624 -78.79 -18.82 1.66
CA ILE A 624 -78.26 -17.49 1.30
C ILE A 624 -76.82 -17.73 0.79
N ASP A 625 -76.46 -17.14 -0.36
CA ASP A 625 -75.15 -17.30 -0.98
C ASP A 625 -73.99 -17.07 0.04
N PRO A 626 -73.15 -18.04 0.33
CA PRO A 626 -72.68 -19.13 -0.56
C PRO A 626 -73.48 -20.45 -0.44
N TYR A 627 -74.55 -20.52 0.33
CA TYR A 627 -75.40 -21.72 0.34
C TYR A 627 -76.50 -21.58 -0.71
N VAL A 628 -76.78 -22.66 -1.47
CA VAL A 628 -77.71 -22.67 -2.57
C VAL A 628 -78.73 -23.80 -2.42
N GLY A 629 -79.90 -23.64 -2.98
CA GLY A 629 -80.97 -24.64 -2.88
C GLY A 629 -81.90 -24.43 -1.68
N THR A 630 -82.80 -25.40 -1.47
CA THR A 630 -83.83 -25.31 -0.48
C THR A 630 -83.99 -26.67 0.19
N ILE A 631 -84.26 -26.68 1.52
CA ILE A 631 -84.66 -27.86 2.28
C ILE A 631 -86.10 -27.60 2.71
N GLU A 632 -86.97 -28.60 2.48
CA GLU A 632 -88.34 -28.59 2.94
C GLU A 632 -88.49 -29.59 4.09
N GLN A 633 -89.08 -29.18 5.18
CA GLN A 633 -89.38 -30.04 6.34
C GLN A 633 -90.80 -29.80 6.83
N SER A 634 -91.49 -30.80 7.27
CA SER A 634 -92.82 -30.62 7.81
C SER A 634 -92.90 -31.06 9.28
N PHE A 635 -93.90 -30.52 9.97
CA PHE A 635 -94.25 -30.87 11.35
C PHE A 635 -95.80 -30.86 11.52
N GLN A 636 -96.31 -31.62 12.48
CA GLN A 636 -97.72 -31.65 12.80
C GLN A 636 -98.09 -30.65 13.89
N ILE A 637 -99.14 -29.89 13.65
CA ILE A 637 -99.79 -29.09 14.69
C ILE A 637 -100.95 -29.94 15.24
N LEU A 638 -100.84 -30.37 16.50
CA LEU A 638 -101.76 -31.30 17.20
C LEU A 638 -102.81 -30.51 17.92
N PRO A 639 -104.08 -31.02 18.12
CA PRO A 639 -105.03 -30.37 18.94
C PRO A 639 -104.61 -30.37 20.41
N VAL A 640 -105.05 -29.35 21.22
CA VAL A 640 -104.71 -29.22 22.61
C VAL A 640 -105.33 -30.40 23.40
N ALA A 641 -104.52 -31.12 24.21
CA ALA A 641 -105.00 -32.07 25.23
C ALA A 641 -105.09 -31.41 26.59
N GLU A 642 -106.18 -31.69 27.35
CA GLU A 642 -106.43 -31.15 28.69
C GLU A 642 -105.35 -31.50 29.70
N GLU A 643 -105.16 -30.63 30.67
CA GLU A 643 -104.19 -30.48 31.72
C GLU A 643 -104.16 -31.63 32.76
N ILE A 644 -103.01 -32.11 33.21
CA ILE A 644 -102.80 -32.62 34.56
C ILE A 644 -101.40 -32.16 35.00
N THR A 645 -101.38 -31.31 36.09
CA THR A 645 -100.25 -30.91 36.91
C THR A 645 -99.92 -31.94 37.98
N PRO A 646 -98.96 -31.84 38.95
CA PRO A 646 -97.59 -31.35 38.91
C PRO A 646 -96.58 -32.36 39.51
N ASP A 647 -95.38 -32.11 39.70
CA ASP A 647 -94.59 -31.90 40.94
C ASP A 647 -93.07 -32.03 40.72
N ASP A 648 -92.48 -31.07 41.19
CA ASP A 648 -91.38 -30.71 42.07
C ASP A 648 -90.11 -31.59 42.14
N SER A 649 -89.08 -30.77 42.33
CA SER A 649 -87.86 -30.89 43.15
C SER A 649 -86.53 -31.19 42.46
N SER A 650 -85.79 -30.22 42.47
CA SER A 650 -84.62 -29.80 43.23
C SER A 650 -83.23 -30.26 42.77
N SER A 651 -82.52 -29.24 42.61
CA SER A 651 -81.22 -28.87 43.22
C SER A 651 -79.94 -29.46 42.71
N GLY A 652 -79.04 -28.51 42.54
CA GLY A 652 -77.69 -28.64 42.99
C GLY A 652 -76.56 -28.15 42.16
N ASN A 653 -76.36 -27.00 42.14
CA ASN A 653 -75.21 -26.08 42.24
C ASN A 653 -73.81 -26.65 42.19
N GLY A 654 -72.92 -25.96 41.52
CA GLY A 654 -71.49 -26.07 41.64
C GLY A 654 -70.67 -25.37 40.51
N GLY A 655 -70.87 -24.05 40.44
CA GLY A 655 -70.00 -23.28 39.50
C GLY A 655 -68.60 -23.05 40.07
N SER A 656 -67.60 -23.62 39.42
CA SER A 656 -66.22 -23.30 39.72
C SER A 656 -65.72 -22.27 38.70
N THR A 657 -65.55 -21.01 39.20
CA THR A 657 -64.99 -19.93 38.38
C THR A 657 -63.52 -20.16 38.08
N ILE A 658 -63.17 -20.41 36.81
CA ILE A 658 -61.81 -20.54 36.34
C ILE A 658 -61.18 -19.15 36.32
N THR A 659 -60.09 -18.95 37.10
CA THR A 659 -59.36 -17.70 37.19
C THR A 659 -58.07 -17.73 36.32
N ALA A 660 -57.57 -16.55 35.89
CA ALA A 660 -56.34 -16.42 35.12
C ALA A 660 -55.13 -17.07 35.84
N PRO A 661 -54.26 -17.79 35.12
CA PRO A 661 -53.14 -18.51 35.73
C PRO A 661 -52.18 -17.59 36.47
N ALA A 662 -51.56 -18.12 37.54
CA ALA A 662 -50.58 -17.40 38.36
C ALA A 662 -49.34 -16.92 37.55
N LYS A 663 -48.67 -15.88 38.06
CA LYS A 663 -47.46 -15.29 37.45
C LYS A 663 -46.36 -16.31 37.31
N VAL A 664 -45.80 -16.45 36.11
CA VAL A 664 -44.71 -17.39 35.80
C VAL A 664 -43.39 -16.99 36.50
N LYS A 665 -42.72 -17.95 37.14
CA LYS A 665 -41.37 -17.76 37.72
C LYS A 665 -40.31 -18.34 36.76
N ILE A 666 -39.49 -17.44 36.12
CA ILE A 666 -38.36 -17.86 35.30
C ILE A 666 -37.26 -18.42 36.24
N ARG A 667 -36.89 -19.70 36.03
CA ARG A 667 -35.83 -20.39 36.76
C ARG A 667 -34.43 -19.91 36.35
N LYS A 668 -34.11 -20.01 35.08
CA LYS A 668 -32.76 -19.69 34.55
C LYS A 668 -32.84 -19.09 33.16
N LEU A 669 -31.95 -18.12 32.91
CA LEU A 669 -31.68 -17.59 31.55
C LEU A 669 -30.18 -17.70 31.28
N THR A 670 -29.81 -18.57 30.36
CA THR A 670 -28.41 -18.85 30.02
C THR A 670 -28.06 -18.36 28.62
N ALA A 671 -26.78 -18.01 28.40
CA ALA A 671 -26.29 -17.52 27.14
C ALA A 671 -25.21 -18.45 26.54
N ALA A 672 -25.29 -18.63 25.23
CA ALA A 672 -24.27 -19.28 24.40
C ALA A 672 -23.99 -18.43 23.15
N LYS A 673 -23.06 -18.87 22.28
CA LYS A 673 -22.72 -18.15 21.02
C LYS A 673 -23.97 -18.03 20.14
N LYS A 674 -24.48 -16.77 19.96
CA LYS A 674 -25.71 -16.45 19.20
C LYS A 674 -26.99 -17.17 19.69
N LYS A 675 -27.03 -17.65 20.97
CA LYS A 675 -28.17 -18.38 21.52
C LYS A 675 -28.47 -17.91 22.95
N LEU A 676 -29.76 -17.96 23.35
CA LEU A 676 -30.25 -17.85 24.73
C LEU A 676 -31.21 -18.99 25.04
N THR A 677 -31.13 -19.51 26.24
CA THR A 677 -32.06 -20.54 26.72
C THR A 677 -32.72 -20.04 27.97
N VAL A 678 -34.06 -20.03 27.98
CA VAL A 678 -34.90 -19.72 29.15
C VAL A 678 -35.59 -20.96 29.65
N THR A 679 -35.63 -21.14 30.98
CA THR A 679 -36.39 -22.18 31.65
C THR A 679 -37.25 -21.54 32.74
N TRP A 680 -38.44 -22.15 33.01
CA TRP A 680 -39.41 -21.64 34.02
C TRP A 680 -40.07 -22.74 34.81
N LYS A 681 -40.75 -22.39 35.89
CA LYS A 681 -41.54 -23.34 36.68
C LYS A 681 -42.92 -23.55 36.04
N LYS A 682 -43.45 -24.80 36.11
CA LYS A 682 -44.85 -25.13 35.75
C LYS A 682 -45.80 -24.23 36.56
N VAL A 683 -46.82 -23.70 35.92
CA VAL A 683 -47.95 -23.00 36.57
C VAL A 683 -49.17 -23.92 36.50
N ALA A 684 -49.80 -24.11 37.65
CA ALA A 684 -51.01 -24.95 37.71
C ALA A 684 -52.11 -24.27 36.88
N GLY A 685 -52.95 -25.10 36.24
CA GLY A 685 -54.05 -24.64 35.40
C GLY A 685 -53.65 -24.03 34.04
N ALA A 686 -52.34 -23.86 33.75
CA ALA A 686 -51.90 -23.28 32.47
C ALA A 686 -52.10 -24.28 31.31
N ARG A 687 -52.73 -23.84 30.22
CA ARG A 687 -52.82 -24.57 28.95
C ARG A 687 -51.65 -24.22 27.99
N GLY A 688 -50.87 -23.20 28.31
CA GLY A 688 -49.70 -22.83 27.56
C GLY A 688 -48.98 -21.62 28.11
N TYR A 689 -47.84 -21.26 27.50
CA TYR A 689 -47.01 -20.12 27.86
C TYR A 689 -46.75 -19.25 26.67
N ARG A 690 -46.84 -17.94 26.84
CA ARG A 690 -46.41 -16.95 25.87
C ARG A 690 -45.10 -16.34 26.34
N ILE A 691 -44.05 -16.46 25.52
CA ILE A 691 -42.69 -15.98 25.81
C ILE A 691 -42.36 -14.83 24.89
N GLN A 692 -41.92 -13.74 25.45
CA GLN A 692 -41.48 -12.56 24.72
C GLN A 692 -39.99 -12.34 24.92
N ILE A 693 -39.28 -12.04 23.81
CA ILE A 693 -37.87 -11.65 23.81
C ILE A 693 -37.72 -10.36 23.00
N ALA A 694 -36.97 -9.39 23.55
CA ALA A 694 -36.76 -8.10 22.93
C ALA A 694 -35.33 -7.56 23.19
N ARG A 695 -34.92 -6.52 22.49
CA ARG A 695 -33.60 -5.90 22.69
C ARG A 695 -33.61 -4.75 23.70
N ASN A 696 -34.78 -4.38 24.23
CA ASN A 696 -34.93 -3.39 25.29
C ASN A 696 -35.93 -3.85 26.38
N ARG A 697 -35.85 -3.28 27.57
CA ARG A 697 -36.66 -3.64 28.73
C ARG A 697 -38.17 -3.37 28.53
N GLY A 698 -38.50 -2.39 27.71
CA GLY A 698 -39.90 -2.03 27.41
C GLY A 698 -40.57 -2.96 26.37
N PHE A 699 -39.82 -3.90 25.78
CA PHE A 699 -40.32 -4.83 24.75
C PHE A 699 -40.86 -4.15 23.49
N THR A 700 -40.28 -3.02 23.09
CA THR A 700 -40.65 -2.25 21.89
C THR A 700 -39.63 -2.44 20.75
N LYS A 701 -38.35 -2.82 21.01
CA LYS A 701 -37.31 -2.99 19.99
C LYS A 701 -37.04 -4.47 19.71
N SER A 702 -37.22 -4.89 18.45
CA SER A 702 -37.01 -6.26 17.98
C SER A 702 -37.76 -7.32 18.78
N LEU A 703 -39.03 -7.04 19.14
CA LEU A 703 -39.91 -7.92 19.89
C LEU A 703 -40.23 -9.17 19.05
N LYS A 704 -40.01 -10.35 19.63
CA LYS A 704 -40.49 -11.66 19.13
C LYS A 704 -41.29 -12.36 20.21
N THR A 705 -42.45 -12.88 19.83
CA THR A 705 -43.37 -13.61 20.73
C THR A 705 -43.41 -15.06 20.27
N TYR A 706 -43.41 -15.98 21.24
CA TYR A 706 -43.49 -17.41 21.04
C TYR A 706 -44.54 -18.02 22.01
N ASN A 707 -45.44 -18.80 21.48
CA ASN A 707 -46.35 -19.61 22.31
C ASN A 707 -45.78 -21.05 22.39
N VAL A 708 -45.84 -21.63 23.55
CA VAL A 708 -45.42 -23.01 23.77
C VAL A 708 -46.47 -23.73 24.64
N SER A 709 -46.65 -25.03 24.42
CA SER A 709 -47.64 -25.85 25.13
C SER A 709 -47.34 -26.00 26.62
N ALA A 710 -48.33 -26.37 27.38
CA ALA A 710 -48.33 -26.46 28.85
C ALA A 710 -47.24 -27.40 29.42
N ASN A 711 -46.83 -28.39 28.67
CA ASN A 711 -45.82 -29.37 29.08
C ASN A 711 -44.38 -29.00 28.76
N LYS A 712 -44.12 -27.81 28.16
CA LYS A 712 -42.77 -27.32 27.82
C LYS A 712 -42.34 -26.21 28.77
N PHE A 713 -41.21 -26.41 29.46
CA PHE A 713 -40.67 -25.49 30.45
C PHE A 713 -39.28 -24.94 30.09
N LYS A 714 -38.89 -25.09 28.80
CA LYS A 714 -37.62 -24.62 28.21
C LYS A 714 -37.88 -24.11 26.80
N LYS A 715 -37.27 -22.97 26.46
CA LYS A 715 -37.22 -22.42 25.10
C LYS A 715 -35.81 -21.99 24.79
N VAL A 716 -35.33 -22.39 23.62
CA VAL A 716 -34.03 -21.94 23.05
C VAL A 716 -34.32 -20.93 21.94
N PHE A 717 -33.69 -19.78 22.05
CA PHE A 717 -33.65 -18.78 20.98
C PHE A 717 -32.31 -18.89 20.27
N SER A 718 -32.31 -19.16 18.98
CA SER A 718 -31.11 -19.24 18.12
C SER A 718 -31.05 -18.08 17.13
N ARG A 719 -29.92 -17.95 16.42
CA ARG A 719 -29.69 -16.90 15.42
C ARG A 719 -29.82 -15.46 15.99
N LEU A 720 -29.50 -15.29 17.27
CA LEU A 720 -29.45 -13.98 17.91
C LEU A 720 -28.16 -13.24 17.55
N LYS A 721 -28.15 -11.91 17.61
CA LYS A 721 -26.92 -11.13 17.40
C LYS A 721 -25.90 -11.43 18.51
N LYS A 722 -24.62 -11.60 18.16
CA LYS A 722 -23.52 -11.84 19.12
C LYS A 722 -23.31 -10.60 20.02
N LYS A 723 -22.85 -10.82 21.22
CA LYS A 723 -22.55 -9.75 22.22
C LYS A 723 -23.71 -8.75 22.48
N THR A 724 -24.97 -9.17 22.26
CA THR A 724 -26.16 -8.31 22.37
C THR A 724 -27.00 -8.71 23.55
N THR A 725 -27.48 -7.74 24.34
CA THR A 725 -28.38 -7.97 25.49
C THR A 725 -29.80 -8.12 25.01
N TYR A 726 -30.45 -9.18 25.50
CA TYR A 726 -31.86 -9.45 25.27
C TYR A 726 -32.61 -9.53 26.62
N TYR A 727 -33.85 -9.14 26.58
CA TYR A 727 -34.80 -9.15 27.70
C TYR A 727 -35.87 -10.19 27.42
N VAL A 728 -36.22 -10.99 28.42
CA VAL A 728 -37.19 -12.08 28.29
C VAL A 728 -38.22 -11.98 29.40
N ARG A 729 -39.51 -12.13 29.04
CA ARG A 729 -40.61 -12.27 29.96
C ARG A 729 -41.59 -13.36 29.51
N ILE A 730 -42.32 -13.97 30.43
CA ILE A 730 -43.19 -15.11 30.14
C ILE A 730 -44.49 -14.91 30.93
N ASN A 731 -45.65 -15.16 30.31
CA ASN A 731 -46.90 -15.36 31.01
C ASN A 731 -47.53 -16.71 30.67
N ALA A 732 -48.37 -17.23 31.54
CA ALA A 732 -49.16 -18.41 31.28
C ALA A 732 -50.59 -18.00 30.84
N PHE A 733 -51.26 -18.86 30.14
CA PHE A 733 -52.64 -18.67 29.77
C PHE A 733 -53.41 -19.96 29.89
N CYS A 734 -54.70 -19.87 30.20
CA CYS A 734 -55.70 -20.94 30.13
C CYS A 734 -56.92 -20.40 29.37
N ASN A 735 -57.96 -21.22 29.26
CA ASN A 735 -59.27 -20.78 28.78
C ASN A 735 -60.26 -20.89 29.91
N ASP A 736 -61.27 -20.03 29.95
CA ASP A 736 -62.47 -20.20 30.81
C ASP A 736 -63.43 -21.27 30.26
N GLU A 737 -64.56 -21.42 30.84
CA GLU A 737 -65.57 -22.41 30.45
C GLU A 737 -66.21 -22.11 29.09
N ASP A 738 -66.22 -20.84 28.70
CA ASP A 738 -66.71 -20.37 27.40
C ASP A 738 -65.65 -20.45 26.30
N GLY A 739 -64.42 -20.91 26.62
CA GLY A 739 -63.30 -20.99 25.69
C GLY A 739 -62.51 -19.69 25.53
N ASN A 740 -62.84 -18.61 26.25
CA ASN A 740 -62.12 -17.36 26.16
C ASN A 740 -60.76 -17.47 26.85
N LYS A 741 -59.76 -16.82 26.27
CA LYS A 741 -58.38 -16.92 26.73
C LYS A 741 -58.09 -16.05 27.93
N LEU A 742 -57.94 -16.63 29.10
CA LEU A 742 -57.44 -15.97 30.30
C LEU A 742 -55.93 -15.94 30.37
N VAL A 743 -55.34 -14.78 30.52
CA VAL A 743 -53.87 -14.58 30.44
C VAL A 743 -53.33 -14.05 31.78
N GLY A 744 -52.43 -14.80 32.38
CA GLY A 744 -51.78 -14.40 33.63
C GLY A 744 -50.78 -13.24 33.45
N LYS A 745 -50.44 -12.57 34.54
CA LYS A 745 -49.44 -11.49 34.56
C LYS A 745 -48.08 -11.99 34.08
N TYR A 746 -47.34 -11.13 33.35
CA TYR A 746 -45.98 -11.48 32.92
C TYR A 746 -45.05 -11.72 34.11
N SER A 747 -44.08 -12.63 33.93
CA SER A 747 -42.96 -12.85 34.85
C SER A 747 -42.13 -11.58 35.04
N THR A 748 -41.34 -11.55 36.12
CA THR A 748 -40.25 -10.56 36.23
C THR A 748 -39.32 -10.68 35.01
N VAL A 749 -38.98 -9.54 34.41
CA VAL A 749 -38.10 -9.50 33.23
C VAL A 749 -36.69 -9.95 33.60
N LYS A 750 -36.16 -10.93 32.89
CA LYS A 750 -34.74 -11.32 32.97
C LYS A 750 -33.97 -10.81 31.75
N LYS A 751 -32.73 -10.39 31.97
CA LYS A 751 -31.84 -9.96 30.89
C LYS A 751 -30.57 -10.81 30.83
N LYS A 752 -30.05 -11.03 29.66
CA LYS A 752 -28.76 -11.73 29.44
C LYS A 752 -28.14 -11.30 28.09
N LYS A 753 -26.82 -11.13 28.10
CA LYS A 753 -26.05 -10.83 26.88
C LYS A 753 -25.61 -12.15 26.20
N THR A 754 -25.81 -12.28 24.88
CA THR A 754 -25.33 -13.42 24.09
C THR A 754 -23.81 -13.45 24.05
N LYS A 755 -23.24 -14.65 23.99
CA LYS A 755 -21.81 -14.84 23.81
C LYS A 755 -21.40 -14.75 22.33
#